data_8e2ed56dac9c77fe6a5b6a31886b75aa
#
_entry.id   8e2ed56dac9c77fe6a5b6a31886b75aa
#
_cell.length_a   1.000
_cell.length_b   1.000
_cell.length_c   1.000
_cell.angle_alpha   90.00
_cell.angle_beta   90.00
_cell.angle_gamma   90.00
#
_symmetry.space_group_name_H-M   'P 1'
#
loop_
_entity.id
_entity.type
_entity.pdbx_description
1 polymer ?
#
loop_
_entity_poly.entity_id
_entity_poly.type
_entity_poly.pdbx_seq_one_letter_code
_entity_poly.pdbx_strand_id
1 'polypeptide(L)'
;MRKFTLNIFTLSLGLAVMPMVEAAPTAQQQLLEQVRLGEATHREDLVQQSLYRLELIDPNNPDVIAARFRSLLRQGDIDGAQKQLADPAFRARAQGLAAVDSGMAGKAIPELQQAVRANPKDSEALGALGQAYSQKGDRANAVANLEKALALDPHNSNNDKWNSLLKVNRYWLAIQQGDAALKANNPDRAERLFQQARNVDNTDSYAVLGLGDVAMARKDYPAAERYYQQTLRMDSGNTNAVRGLANIYRQQSPEKAEAYIASLSASQRRSIDDIERSLQNDRLAQQAEALENQGKWAQAAALQRQRLALDPGSVWITYRLSQDLWQAGQRSQADTLMRNLAQQKPNDPEQVYAYGLYLSGHDQDRAALAHINSLPRAQWNSNIQELVNRLQNDQVLETANRLRENGKEAEAEALLRQQPPSSRIDLTLADWAQQRRDYTAARAAYQNVLTREPTNADAILGLTEVDIAAGDKAAARSQLAKLPATDNASLNTQRRVALAQAQLGDTAAAQQTFNKLIPQAKSQPPSMESAMVLRDGAKFEAQAGDPMQALETYKDAMVASGVTTTRPQDNDTFTRLTRNDEKDDWLKRGVRSDAADLYRQQDLNVTLEHDYWGSSGTGGYSDLKAHTTMLQVDAPYSDGRMFFRSDFVNMNVGSFSTNADGKWDDNWGTCTLQDCSGNRSQSDSGASVAVGWRNDVWSWDIGTTPMGFNVVDVVGGISYSDDIGPLGYTVNAHRRPISSSLLAFGGQKDSPSNTGKKWGGVRADGVGLSLSYDKGEANGVWASLSGDQLTGKNVEDNWRVRWMTGYYYKVINQNNRRVTIGLNNMIWHYDKDLSGYSLGQGGYYSPQEYLSFAIPVMWRERTENWSWELGASGSWSHSRTKTMPRYPLMNLIPTDWQEEAARQSNDGGSSQGFGYTARALLERRVTSNWFVGTAIDIQQAKDYAPSHFLLYVRYSAAGWQGDMDLPPQPLIPYADW
;
A
#
# COMPACT_ATOMS: atom_id res chain seq x y z
N MET A 1 0.51 -63.48 -11.60
CA MET A 1 0.80 -63.93 -12.96
C MET A 1 1.92 -63.07 -13.53
N ARG A 2 3.09 -63.71 -13.64
CA ARG A 2 3.86 -63.89 -14.86
C ARG A 2 4.25 -62.57 -15.53
N LYS A 3 5.47 -62.25 -15.77
CA LYS A 3 6.78 -62.86 -16.05
C LYS A 3 7.60 -61.81 -16.79
N PHE A 4 8.88 -61.62 -16.40
CA PHE A 4 10.09 -61.74 -17.23
C PHE A 4 10.12 -60.92 -18.56
N THR A 5 11.17 -60.21 -18.87
CA THR A 5 12.60 -60.48 -19.18
C THR A 5 13.30 -59.16 -19.43
N LEU A 6 14.44 -58.86 -18.89
CA LEU A 6 15.85 -59.16 -19.23
C LEU A 6 16.26 -58.87 -20.68
N ASN A 7 17.16 -57.92 -20.87
CA ASN A 7 18.42 -57.96 -21.61
C ASN A 7 18.99 -56.54 -21.77
N ILE A 8 20.17 -56.22 -21.16
CA ILE A 8 21.57 -56.43 -21.60
C ILE A 8 21.86 -55.79 -22.96
N PHE A 9 22.68 -54.74 -22.94
CA PHE A 9 23.95 -54.62 -23.67
C PHE A 9 24.64 -53.30 -23.30
N THR A 10 25.67 -53.40 -22.47
CA THR A 10 27.06 -52.97 -22.59
C THR A 10 27.40 -51.97 -23.69
N LEU A 11 28.08 -50.87 -23.32
CA LEU A 11 29.44 -50.61 -23.81
C LEU A 11 30.19 -49.66 -22.84
N SER A 12 31.21 -50.15 -22.27
CA SER A 12 32.43 -49.70 -21.71
C SER A 12 32.95 -48.38 -22.25
N LEU A 13 33.36 -47.52 -21.33
CA LEU A 13 34.64 -46.81 -21.43
C LEU A 13 35.32 -46.81 -20.05
N GLY A 14 36.43 -47.50 -20.05
CA GLY A 14 37.25 -47.71 -18.91
C GLY A 14 37.96 -46.43 -18.50
N LEU A 15 37.93 -46.20 -17.22
CA LEU A 15 38.99 -45.48 -16.50
C LEU A 15 39.55 -46.47 -15.52
N ALA A 16 40.80 -46.79 -15.75
CA ALA A 16 41.61 -47.69 -14.97
C ALA A 16 41.55 -47.33 -13.49
N VAL A 17 40.87 -48.17 -12.71
CA VAL A 17 41.17 -48.32 -11.32
C VAL A 17 42.49 -49.10 -11.31
N MET A 18 43.58 -48.39 -11.19
CA MET A 18 44.80 -49.04 -10.73
C MET A 18 44.48 -49.65 -9.35
N PRO A 19 44.63 -50.91 -9.15
CA PRO A 19 44.69 -51.47 -7.82
C PRO A 19 45.86 -50.76 -7.13
N MET A 20 45.57 -50.10 -6.00
CA MET A 20 46.64 -49.78 -5.03
C MET A 20 47.31 -51.14 -4.77
N VAL A 21 48.46 -51.27 -5.30
CA VAL A 21 49.36 -52.31 -4.87
C VAL A 21 49.67 -51.96 -3.42
N GLU A 22 49.04 -52.72 -2.50
CA GLU A 22 49.51 -52.73 -1.11
C GLU A 22 50.99 -53.02 -1.18
N ALA A 23 51.81 -52.03 -0.77
CA ALA A 23 53.23 -52.24 -0.70
C ALA A 23 53.46 -53.42 0.25
N ALA A 24 54.09 -54.44 -0.24
CA ALA A 24 54.46 -55.57 0.62
C ALA A 24 55.14 -55.11 1.89
N PRO A 25 54.76 -55.63 3.07
CA PRO A 25 55.37 -55.19 4.33
C PRO A 25 56.91 -55.26 4.25
N THR A 26 57.51 -54.15 4.66
CA THR A 26 58.98 -54.07 4.70
C THR A 26 59.54 -55.20 5.56
N ALA A 27 60.79 -55.67 5.25
CA ALA A 27 61.45 -56.68 6.07
C ALA A 27 61.46 -56.32 7.55
N GLN A 28 61.58 -55.08 7.89
CA GLN A 28 61.46 -54.53 9.24
C GLN A 28 60.06 -54.71 9.84
N GLN A 29 59.00 -54.45 9.10
CA GLN A 29 57.63 -54.66 9.54
C GLN A 29 57.35 -56.17 9.77
N GLN A 30 57.81 -57.01 8.84
CA GLN A 30 57.70 -58.49 9.00
C GLN A 30 58.36 -59.03 10.22
N LEU A 31 59.53 -58.51 10.51
CA LEU A 31 60.37 -58.93 11.70
C LEU A 31 59.72 -58.42 12.98
N LEU A 32 59.14 -57.21 12.99
CA LEU A 32 58.40 -56.69 14.16
C LEU A 32 57.14 -57.51 14.41
N GLU A 33 56.46 -57.93 13.41
CA GLU A 33 55.30 -58.86 13.48
C GLU A 33 55.75 -60.20 14.10
N GLN A 34 56.88 -60.73 13.63
CA GLN A 34 57.43 -61.98 14.20
C GLN A 34 57.79 -61.81 15.69
N VAL A 35 58.28 -60.63 16.08
CA VAL A 35 58.55 -60.35 17.50
C VAL A 35 57.26 -60.41 18.28
N ARG A 36 56.22 -59.70 17.80
CA ARG A 36 54.93 -59.66 18.44
C ARG A 36 54.26 -61.05 18.52
N LEU A 37 54.37 -61.85 17.45
CA LEU A 37 53.91 -63.24 17.44
C LEU A 37 54.70 -64.08 18.45
N GLY A 38 55.98 -63.95 18.52
CA GLY A 38 56.81 -64.61 19.50
C GLY A 38 56.49 -64.23 20.94
N GLU A 39 56.26 -62.94 21.19
CA GLU A 39 55.74 -62.48 22.48
C GLU A 39 54.38 -63.05 22.86
N ALA A 40 53.44 -63.01 21.96
CA ALA A 40 52.07 -63.53 22.14
C ALA A 40 52.06 -65.05 22.34
N THR A 41 52.93 -65.78 21.71
CA THR A 41 53.03 -67.24 21.81
C THR A 41 54.08 -67.77 22.83
N HIS A 42 54.68 -66.88 23.62
CA HIS A 42 55.73 -67.15 24.60
C HIS A 42 56.93 -67.88 23.99
N ARG A 43 57.22 -67.63 22.70
CA ARG A 43 58.42 -68.16 22.00
C ARG A 43 59.59 -67.16 21.99
N GLU A 44 60.30 -67.08 23.08
CA GLU A 44 61.38 -66.17 23.26
C GLU A 44 62.53 -66.45 22.24
N ASP A 45 62.71 -67.68 21.79
CA ASP A 45 63.61 -67.98 20.70
C ASP A 45 63.28 -67.23 19.39
N LEU A 46 62.08 -67.11 19.03
CA LEU A 46 61.58 -66.37 17.86
C LEU A 46 61.80 -64.87 18.07
N VAL A 47 61.45 -64.39 19.27
CA VAL A 47 61.67 -62.98 19.66
C VAL A 47 63.18 -62.62 19.53
N GLN A 48 64.11 -63.40 20.09
CA GLN A 48 65.51 -63.15 20.02
C GLN A 48 66.11 -63.14 18.59
N GLN A 49 65.72 -64.12 17.77
CA GLN A 49 66.16 -64.16 16.39
C GLN A 49 65.66 -62.97 15.57
N SER A 50 64.43 -62.57 15.80
CA SER A 50 63.83 -61.47 15.07
C SER A 50 64.40 -60.09 15.57
N LEU A 51 64.61 -59.95 16.85
CA LEU A 51 65.25 -58.76 17.43
C LEU A 51 66.69 -58.61 16.95
N TYR A 52 67.51 -59.70 16.92
CA TYR A 52 68.86 -59.63 16.40
C TYR A 52 68.91 -59.11 14.98
N ARG A 53 67.98 -59.57 14.11
CA ARG A 53 67.94 -59.12 12.72
C ARG A 53 67.44 -57.66 12.63
N LEU A 54 66.49 -57.28 13.48
CA LEU A 54 66.00 -55.89 13.53
C LEU A 54 67.04 -54.90 13.99
N GLU A 55 67.88 -55.27 14.93
CA GLU A 55 69.00 -54.45 15.42
C GLU A 55 70.13 -54.27 14.38
N LEU A 56 70.24 -55.19 13.44
CA LEU A 56 71.12 -55.01 12.33
C LEU A 56 70.58 -54.06 11.26
N ILE A 57 69.24 -53.93 11.18
CA ILE A 57 68.58 -53.06 10.23
C ILE A 57 68.48 -51.65 10.77
N ASP A 58 67.91 -51.50 11.99
CA ASP A 58 67.70 -50.20 12.64
C ASP A 58 67.71 -50.34 14.18
N PRO A 59 68.95 -50.26 14.78
CA PRO A 59 69.10 -50.46 16.22
C PRO A 59 68.44 -49.37 17.07
N ASN A 60 68.16 -48.19 16.47
CA ASN A 60 67.57 -47.04 17.14
C ASN A 60 66.11 -46.97 16.99
N ASN A 61 65.46 -47.94 16.33
CA ASN A 61 64.04 -47.99 16.18
C ASN A 61 63.36 -48.14 17.54
N PRO A 62 62.41 -47.23 17.88
CA PRO A 62 61.72 -47.25 19.16
C PRO A 62 60.99 -48.57 19.45
N ASP A 63 60.46 -49.24 18.45
CA ASP A 63 59.72 -50.52 18.60
C ASP A 63 60.72 -51.64 18.84
N VAL A 64 61.90 -51.59 18.23
CA VAL A 64 63.00 -52.55 18.49
C VAL A 64 63.58 -52.40 19.91
N ILE A 65 63.74 -51.16 20.33
CA ILE A 65 64.23 -50.84 21.69
C ILE A 65 63.18 -51.29 22.71
N ALA A 66 61.91 -51.04 22.48
CA ALA A 66 60.77 -51.45 23.34
C ALA A 66 60.66 -52.99 23.43
N ALA A 67 60.81 -53.69 22.31
CA ALA A 67 60.76 -55.12 22.26
C ALA A 67 62.02 -55.72 22.95
N ARG A 68 63.20 -55.12 22.79
CA ARG A 68 64.38 -55.49 23.50
C ARG A 68 64.27 -55.31 25.01
N PHE A 69 63.68 -54.19 25.45
CA PHE A 69 63.40 -53.96 26.86
C PHE A 69 62.47 -55.02 27.44
N ARG A 70 61.37 -55.37 26.77
CA ARG A 70 60.47 -56.42 27.21
C ARG A 70 61.15 -57.80 27.24
N SER A 71 61.96 -58.08 26.23
CA SER A 71 62.69 -59.32 26.17
C SER A 71 63.73 -59.47 27.31
N LEU A 72 64.49 -58.41 27.61
CA LEU A 72 65.45 -58.36 28.73
C LEU A 72 64.70 -58.57 30.07
N LEU A 73 63.52 -57.95 30.27
CA LEU A 73 62.72 -58.21 31.50
C LEU A 73 62.24 -59.63 31.58
N ARG A 74 61.79 -60.26 30.52
CA ARG A 74 61.41 -61.68 30.49
C ARG A 74 62.57 -62.63 30.78
N GLN A 75 63.82 -62.24 30.40
CA GLN A 75 65.03 -63.02 30.68
C GLN A 75 65.55 -62.79 32.09
N GLY A 76 65.03 -61.85 32.85
CA GLY A 76 65.47 -61.53 34.18
C GLY A 76 66.74 -60.59 34.21
N ASP A 77 67.13 -60.00 33.05
CA ASP A 77 68.24 -59.05 32.97
C ASP A 77 67.67 -57.64 33.30
N ILE A 78 67.57 -57.37 34.57
CA ILE A 78 67.00 -56.10 35.08
C ILE A 78 68.01 -54.94 34.79
N ASP A 79 69.34 -55.15 34.88
CA ASP A 79 70.30 -54.11 34.65
C ASP A 79 70.35 -53.69 33.16
N GLY A 80 70.24 -54.66 32.27
CA GLY A 80 70.10 -54.42 30.84
C GLY A 80 68.78 -53.63 30.50
N ALA A 81 67.71 -54.05 31.10
CA ALA A 81 66.47 -53.31 30.94
C ALA A 81 66.51 -51.89 31.48
N GLN A 82 67.10 -51.68 32.68
CA GLN A 82 67.25 -50.33 33.25
C GLN A 82 68.10 -49.38 32.37
N LYS A 83 69.12 -49.92 31.66
CA LYS A 83 69.90 -49.11 30.70
C LYS A 83 69.07 -48.61 29.55
N GLN A 84 68.09 -49.39 29.10
CA GLN A 84 67.14 -48.96 28.09
C GLN A 84 66.26 -47.82 28.59
N LEU A 85 65.91 -47.81 29.89
CA LEU A 85 65.11 -46.74 30.54
C LEU A 85 65.92 -45.47 30.81
N ALA A 86 67.23 -45.49 30.65
CA ALA A 86 68.05 -44.28 30.83
C ALA A 86 67.80 -43.21 29.75
N ASP A 87 67.38 -43.62 28.55
CA ASP A 87 67.02 -42.68 27.50
C ASP A 87 65.69 -42.01 27.84
N PRO A 88 65.62 -40.66 28.01
CA PRO A 88 64.44 -39.92 28.34
C PRO A 88 63.37 -40.06 27.29
N ALA A 89 63.70 -40.18 26.01
CA ALA A 89 62.70 -40.31 24.91
C ALA A 89 62.05 -41.71 24.94
N PHE A 90 62.81 -42.76 25.14
CA PHE A 90 62.32 -44.13 25.29
C PHE A 90 61.42 -44.27 26.53
N ARG A 91 61.90 -43.70 27.64
CA ARG A 91 61.09 -43.69 28.87
C ARG A 91 59.72 -42.96 28.67
N ALA A 92 59.77 -41.78 28.06
CA ALA A 92 58.56 -41.02 27.75
C ALA A 92 57.64 -41.82 26.86
N ARG A 93 58.17 -42.46 25.83
CA ARG A 93 57.41 -43.36 24.95
C ARG A 93 56.73 -44.49 25.71
N ALA A 94 57.48 -45.22 26.49
CA ALA A 94 57.01 -46.38 27.25
C ALA A 94 55.94 -45.97 28.28
N GLN A 95 56.24 -44.93 29.03
CA GLN A 95 55.30 -44.37 30.00
C GLN A 95 54.02 -43.81 29.35
N GLY A 96 54.16 -43.14 28.20
CA GLY A 96 53.03 -42.61 27.48
C GLY A 96 52.13 -43.69 26.91
N LEU A 97 52.71 -44.76 26.33
CA LEU A 97 51.93 -45.89 25.81
C LEU A 97 51.19 -46.58 26.98
N ALA A 98 51.87 -46.87 28.08
CA ALA A 98 51.20 -47.50 29.25
C ALA A 98 50.10 -46.63 29.86
N ALA A 99 50.27 -45.32 29.86
CA ALA A 99 49.28 -44.39 30.37
C ALA A 99 48.01 -44.35 29.47
N VAL A 100 48.19 -44.45 28.16
CA VAL A 100 47.04 -44.52 27.21
C VAL A 100 46.26 -45.81 27.41
N ASP A 101 46.93 -46.92 27.51
CA ASP A 101 46.27 -48.22 27.71
C ASP A 101 45.54 -48.30 29.08
N SER A 102 46.03 -47.57 30.07
CA SER A 102 45.40 -47.43 31.38
C SER A 102 44.30 -46.31 31.39
N GLY A 103 43.98 -45.70 30.27
CA GLY A 103 42.96 -44.62 30.20
C GLY A 103 43.39 -43.28 30.83
N MET A 104 44.68 -43.10 31.13
CA MET A 104 45.23 -41.91 31.80
C MET A 104 45.73 -40.87 30.76
N ALA A 105 44.82 -40.40 29.87
CA ALA A 105 45.13 -39.51 28.77
C ALA A 105 45.88 -38.23 29.20
N GLY A 106 45.55 -37.67 30.34
CA GLY A 106 46.21 -36.47 30.88
C GLY A 106 47.71 -36.65 31.19
N LYS A 107 48.11 -37.88 31.60
CA LYS A 107 49.50 -38.25 31.82
C LYS A 107 50.22 -38.71 30.52
N ALA A 108 49.46 -39.35 29.64
CA ALA A 108 49.94 -39.88 28.37
C ALA A 108 50.34 -38.77 27.38
N ILE A 109 49.59 -37.70 27.27
CA ILE A 109 49.81 -36.65 26.28
C ILE A 109 51.20 -36.02 26.37
N PRO A 110 51.66 -35.48 27.52
CA PRO A 110 52.99 -34.87 27.59
C PRO A 110 54.10 -35.85 27.32
N GLU A 111 54.01 -37.08 27.82
CA GLU A 111 55.02 -38.14 27.60
C GLU A 111 55.08 -38.52 26.09
N LEU A 112 53.95 -38.76 25.47
CA LEU A 112 53.87 -39.08 24.03
C LEU A 112 54.32 -37.91 23.15
N GLN A 113 54.03 -36.67 23.55
CA GLN A 113 54.50 -35.47 22.83
C GLN A 113 56.04 -35.41 22.88
N GLN A 114 56.64 -35.75 24.01
CA GLN A 114 58.11 -35.83 24.13
C GLN A 114 58.71 -36.94 23.24
N ALA A 115 58.04 -38.10 23.21
CA ALA A 115 58.48 -39.23 22.37
C ALA A 115 58.31 -38.87 20.88
N VAL A 116 57.24 -38.27 20.45
CA VAL A 116 57.07 -37.85 19.06
C VAL A 116 57.98 -36.69 18.65
N ARG A 117 58.33 -35.80 19.56
CA ARG A 117 59.37 -34.79 19.28
C ARG A 117 60.76 -35.42 19.05
N ALA A 118 61.10 -36.43 19.81
CA ALA A 118 62.31 -37.17 19.66
C ALA A 118 62.34 -38.01 18.37
N ASN A 119 61.22 -38.66 18.03
CA ASN A 119 61.05 -39.43 16.80
C ASN A 119 59.73 -39.09 16.11
N PRO A 120 59.68 -38.10 15.20
CA PRO A 120 58.50 -37.71 14.50
C PRO A 120 57.92 -38.77 13.55
N LYS A 121 58.62 -39.82 13.27
CA LYS A 121 58.20 -40.96 12.42
C LYS A 121 57.76 -42.19 13.22
N ASP A 122 57.62 -42.08 14.52
CA ASP A 122 57.13 -43.16 15.39
C ASP A 122 55.62 -43.27 15.24
N SER A 123 55.17 -44.17 14.39
CA SER A 123 53.76 -44.35 14.10
C SER A 123 52.97 -44.79 15.33
N GLU A 124 53.54 -45.61 16.20
CA GLU A 124 52.89 -46.13 17.40
C GLU A 124 52.71 -45.05 18.45
N ALA A 125 53.76 -44.23 18.68
CA ALA A 125 53.66 -43.07 19.57
C ALA A 125 52.64 -42.04 19.07
N LEU A 126 52.65 -41.81 17.77
CA LEU A 126 51.65 -40.91 17.12
C LEU A 126 50.22 -41.47 17.23
N GLY A 127 50.02 -42.78 16.98
CA GLY A 127 48.74 -43.43 17.12
C GLY A 127 48.24 -43.41 18.57
N ALA A 128 49.10 -43.69 19.53
CA ALA A 128 48.80 -43.61 20.96
C ALA A 128 48.51 -42.16 21.38
N LEU A 129 49.24 -41.16 20.88
CA LEU A 129 49.00 -39.76 21.13
C LEU A 129 47.63 -39.33 20.58
N GLY A 130 47.29 -39.80 19.37
CA GLY A 130 45.97 -39.60 18.79
C GLY A 130 44.85 -40.23 19.63
N GLN A 131 45.06 -41.44 20.16
CA GLN A 131 44.16 -42.09 21.08
C GLN A 131 44.00 -41.30 22.40
N ALA A 132 45.12 -40.82 22.98
CA ALA A 132 45.07 -40.00 24.20
C ALA A 132 44.29 -38.71 24.00
N TYR A 133 44.46 -38.01 22.88
CA TYR A 133 43.67 -36.84 22.52
C TYR A 133 42.21 -37.20 22.34
N SER A 134 41.92 -38.35 21.71
CA SER A 134 40.54 -38.86 21.59
C SER A 134 39.88 -39.08 22.94
N GLN A 135 40.56 -39.73 23.88
CA GLN A 135 40.10 -39.94 25.25
C GLN A 135 39.83 -38.63 26.00
N LYS A 136 40.64 -37.61 25.73
CA LYS A 136 40.49 -36.26 26.32
C LYS A 136 39.45 -35.40 25.62
N GLY A 137 38.90 -35.84 24.48
CA GLY A 137 37.93 -35.11 23.68
C GLY A 137 38.53 -34.06 22.76
N ASP A 138 39.85 -33.96 22.63
CA ASP A 138 40.54 -33.10 21.69
C ASP A 138 40.55 -33.74 20.29
N ARG A 139 39.42 -33.57 19.60
CA ARG A 139 39.13 -34.22 18.31
C ARG A 139 40.09 -33.82 17.21
N ALA A 140 40.50 -32.54 17.18
CA ALA A 140 41.38 -32.02 16.13
C ALA A 140 42.77 -32.62 16.22
N ASN A 141 43.37 -32.64 17.41
CA ASN A 141 44.67 -33.25 17.65
C ASN A 141 44.61 -34.78 17.54
N ALA A 142 43.49 -35.40 17.91
CA ALA A 142 43.29 -36.82 17.72
C ALA A 142 43.35 -37.19 16.23
N VAL A 143 42.55 -36.49 15.37
CA VAL A 143 42.54 -36.71 13.92
C VAL A 143 43.94 -36.53 13.33
N ALA A 144 44.59 -35.39 13.64
CA ALA A 144 45.89 -35.04 13.07
C ALA A 144 46.98 -36.10 13.38
N ASN A 145 47.02 -36.64 14.61
CA ASN A 145 47.97 -37.63 15.01
C ASN A 145 47.67 -39.03 14.49
N LEU A 146 46.38 -39.44 14.47
CA LEU A 146 45.94 -40.72 13.90
C LEU A 146 46.18 -40.78 12.38
N GLU A 147 45.94 -39.71 11.63
CA GLU A 147 46.22 -39.64 10.20
C GLU A 147 47.70 -39.80 9.90
N LYS A 148 48.56 -39.15 10.70
CA LYS A 148 50.03 -39.28 10.58
C LYS A 148 50.48 -40.69 10.90
N ALA A 149 49.97 -41.30 11.96
CA ALA A 149 50.32 -42.65 12.34
C ALA A 149 49.96 -43.67 11.24
N LEU A 150 48.76 -43.61 10.70
CA LEU A 150 48.29 -44.48 9.63
C LEU A 150 49.04 -44.27 8.30
N ALA A 151 49.45 -43.03 8.00
CA ALA A 151 50.25 -42.75 6.79
C ALA A 151 51.66 -43.23 6.89
N LEU A 152 52.25 -43.26 8.11
CA LEU A 152 53.63 -43.66 8.33
C LEU A 152 53.84 -45.19 8.35
N ASP A 153 52.83 -45.91 8.86
CA ASP A 153 52.87 -47.36 8.96
C ASP A 153 51.53 -48.01 8.58
N PRO A 154 51.29 -48.20 7.26
CA PRO A 154 50.03 -48.78 6.76
C PRO A 154 49.77 -50.25 7.17
N HIS A 155 50.73 -50.90 7.73
CA HIS A 155 50.65 -52.32 8.14
C HIS A 155 50.78 -52.51 9.66
N ASN A 156 50.66 -51.46 10.47
CA ASN A 156 50.71 -51.54 11.90
C ASN A 156 49.54 -52.36 12.45
N SER A 157 49.80 -53.21 13.43
CA SER A 157 48.80 -54.05 14.08
C SER A 157 47.66 -53.25 14.75
N ASN A 158 47.87 -51.97 15.04
CA ASN A 158 46.89 -51.08 15.63
C ASN A 158 46.02 -50.34 14.58
N ASN A 159 46.27 -50.57 13.28
CA ASN A 159 45.60 -49.81 12.24
C ASN A 159 44.07 -49.91 12.27
N ASP A 160 43.53 -51.07 12.55
CA ASP A 160 42.07 -51.21 12.67
C ASP A 160 41.51 -50.38 13.83
N LYS A 161 42.20 -50.40 14.98
CA LYS A 161 41.91 -49.57 16.15
C LYS A 161 42.02 -48.07 15.81
N TRP A 162 43.10 -47.66 15.16
CA TRP A 162 43.35 -46.25 14.80
C TRP A 162 42.36 -45.78 13.74
N ASN A 163 42.02 -46.59 12.73
CA ASN A 163 41.01 -46.28 11.73
C ASN A 163 39.65 -46.08 12.37
N SER A 164 39.28 -46.96 13.33
CA SER A 164 38.04 -46.83 14.07
C SER A 164 38.01 -45.53 14.89
N LEU A 165 39.09 -45.21 15.59
CA LEU A 165 39.22 -43.97 16.36
C LEU A 165 39.23 -42.74 15.45
N LEU A 166 39.93 -42.82 14.32
CA LEU A 166 39.95 -41.75 13.33
C LEU A 166 38.57 -41.48 12.78
N LYS A 167 37.80 -42.50 12.40
CA LYS A 167 36.44 -42.38 11.92
C LYS A 167 35.56 -41.65 12.95
N VAL A 168 35.60 -42.11 14.21
CA VAL A 168 34.80 -41.51 15.29
C VAL A 168 35.22 -40.04 15.52
N ASN A 169 36.52 -39.77 15.57
CA ASN A 169 37.00 -38.40 15.83
C ASN A 169 36.77 -37.48 14.66
N ARG A 170 36.92 -37.92 13.40
CA ARG A 170 36.54 -37.15 12.20
C ARG A 170 35.05 -36.79 12.22
N TYR A 171 34.20 -37.77 12.56
CA TYR A 171 32.76 -37.53 12.68
C TYR A 171 32.47 -36.41 13.70
N TRP A 172 32.91 -36.61 14.94
CA TRP A 172 32.63 -35.67 16.01
C TRP A 172 33.33 -34.34 15.89
N LEU A 173 34.52 -34.30 15.25
CA LEU A 173 35.17 -33.05 14.91
C LEU A 173 34.37 -32.25 13.90
N ALA A 174 33.85 -32.88 12.87
CA ALA A 174 32.98 -32.24 11.88
C ALA A 174 31.69 -31.74 12.50
N ILE A 175 31.06 -32.51 13.41
CA ILE A 175 29.92 -32.07 14.19
C ILE A 175 30.23 -30.82 15.01
N GLN A 176 31.30 -30.86 15.80
CA GLN A 176 31.72 -29.74 16.66
C GLN A 176 32.01 -28.47 15.85
N GLN A 177 32.66 -28.60 14.70
CA GLN A 177 32.97 -27.49 13.82
C GLN A 177 31.72 -26.98 13.11
N GLY A 178 30.76 -27.85 12.77
CA GLY A 178 29.45 -27.50 12.24
C GLY A 178 28.64 -26.67 13.21
N ASP A 179 28.58 -27.10 14.47
CA ASP A 179 27.92 -26.37 15.56
C ASP A 179 28.55 -24.98 15.77
N ALA A 180 29.90 -24.92 15.77
CA ALA A 180 30.62 -23.66 15.89
C ALA A 180 30.33 -22.73 14.71
N ALA A 181 30.21 -23.25 13.49
CA ALA A 181 29.86 -22.49 12.30
C ALA A 181 28.43 -21.94 12.38
N LEU A 182 27.48 -22.72 12.90
CA LEU A 182 26.10 -22.24 13.15
C LEU A 182 26.07 -21.11 14.18
N LYS A 183 26.79 -21.27 15.29
CA LYS A 183 26.91 -20.21 16.31
C LYS A 183 27.55 -18.93 15.77
N ALA A 184 28.43 -19.05 14.78
CA ALA A 184 29.05 -17.94 14.07
C ALA A 184 28.17 -17.41 12.91
N ASN A 185 26.93 -17.85 12.82
CA ASN A 185 25.99 -17.47 11.77
C ASN A 185 26.48 -17.75 10.33
N ASN A 186 27.18 -18.87 10.15
CA ASN A 186 27.67 -19.31 8.84
C ASN A 186 27.09 -20.68 8.45
N PRO A 187 25.82 -20.71 8.01
CA PRO A 187 25.12 -21.96 7.69
C PRO A 187 25.73 -22.74 6.52
N ASP A 188 26.35 -22.06 5.54
CA ASP A 188 26.96 -22.73 4.39
C ASP A 188 28.20 -23.53 4.78
N ARG A 189 28.98 -23.01 5.72
CA ARG A 189 30.09 -23.74 6.29
C ARG A 189 29.61 -24.90 7.15
N ALA A 190 28.61 -24.66 7.97
CA ALA A 190 28.00 -25.68 8.82
C ALA A 190 27.46 -26.85 8.00
N GLU A 191 26.76 -26.57 6.92
CA GLU A 191 26.21 -27.60 6.02
C GLU A 191 27.32 -28.50 5.47
N ARG A 192 28.39 -27.93 4.93
CA ARG A 192 29.52 -28.73 4.41
C ARG A 192 30.11 -29.64 5.48
N LEU A 193 30.24 -29.14 6.72
CA LEU A 193 30.78 -29.91 7.84
C LEU A 193 29.86 -31.03 8.31
N PHE A 194 28.56 -30.80 8.39
CA PHE A 194 27.60 -31.86 8.71
C PHE A 194 27.44 -32.89 7.58
N GLN A 195 27.56 -32.49 6.32
CA GLN A 195 27.63 -33.42 5.18
C GLN A 195 28.91 -34.25 5.25
N GLN A 196 30.04 -33.63 5.61
CA GLN A 196 31.31 -34.36 5.84
C GLN A 196 31.17 -35.36 6.98
N ALA A 197 30.53 -35.00 8.10
CA ALA A 197 30.25 -35.92 9.20
C ALA A 197 29.38 -37.10 8.71
N ARG A 198 28.30 -36.80 7.96
CA ARG A 198 27.42 -37.81 7.42
C ARG A 198 28.12 -38.79 6.45
N ASN A 199 29.09 -38.30 5.68
CA ASN A 199 29.90 -39.14 4.80
C ASN A 199 30.87 -40.05 5.57
N VAL A 200 31.31 -39.63 6.75
CA VAL A 200 32.16 -40.43 7.65
C VAL A 200 31.35 -41.51 8.37
N ASP A 201 30.16 -41.14 8.89
CA ASP A 201 29.21 -42.07 9.50
C ASP A 201 27.79 -41.66 9.22
N ASN A 202 27.09 -42.48 8.42
CA ASN A 202 25.71 -42.28 8.05
C ASN A 202 24.70 -42.97 8.96
N THR A 203 25.17 -43.69 9.98
CA THR A 203 24.35 -44.42 10.94
C THR A 203 24.04 -43.61 12.20
N ASP A 204 24.82 -42.57 12.46
CA ASP A 204 24.63 -41.69 13.60
C ASP A 204 23.67 -40.51 13.26
N SER A 205 22.83 -40.15 14.18
CA SER A 205 21.75 -39.18 13.97
C SER A 205 22.20 -37.71 14.05
N TYR A 206 23.35 -37.43 14.70
CA TYR A 206 23.76 -36.05 14.96
C TYR A 206 24.13 -35.24 13.72
N ALA A 207 24.71 -35.87 12.69
CA ALA A 207 24.95 -35.18 11.42
C ALA A 207 23.65 -34.75 10.71
N VAL A 208 22.64 -35.60 10.76
CA VAL A 208 21.32 -35.33 10.19
C VAL A 208 20.62 -34.24 11.00
N LEU A 209 20.72 -34.29 12.33
CA LEU A 209 20.24 -33.24 13.23
C LEU A 209 20.85 -31.90 12.87
N GLY A 210 22.17 -31.84 12.70
CA GLY A 210 22.89 -30.62 12.33
C GLY A 210 22.44 -30.04 10.97
N LEU A 211 22.15 -30.90 9.99
CA LEU A 211 21.55 -30.45 8.73
C LEU A 211 20.15 -29.86 8.92
N GLY A 212 19.39 -30.40 9.85
CA GLY A 212 18.12 -29.81 10.28
C GLY A 212 18.29 -28.41 10.88
N ASP A 213 19.30 -28.24 11.73
CA ASP A 213 19.62 -26.96 12.36
C ASP A 213 20.12 -25.92 11.33
N VAL A 214 20.88 -26.36 10.31
CA VAL A 214 21.24 -25.51 9.16
C VAL A 214 20.02 -25.03 8.40
N ALA A 215 19.09 -25.93 8.09
CA ALA A 215 17.85 -25.58 7.40
C ALA A 215 17.01 -24.61 8.24
N MET A 216 16.96 -24.80 9.57
CA MET A 216 16.32 -23.85 10.48
C MET A 216 16.97 -22.47 10.44
N ALA A 217 18.30 -22.41 10.45
CA ALA A 217 19.04 -21.13 10.36
C ALA A 217 18.76 -20.38 9.05
N ARG A 218 18.53 -21.11 7.98
CA ARG A 218 18.10 -20.56 6.66
C ARG A 218 16.61 -20.30 6.54
N LYS A 219 15.83 -20.64 7.55
CA LYS A 219 14.36 -20.60 7.54
C LYS A 219 13.72 -21.52 6.49
N ASP A 220 14.44 -22.52 6.04
CA ASP A 220 13.91 -23.58 5.18
C ASP A 220 13.23 -24.65 6.03
N TYR A 221 12.05 -24.33 6.51
CA TYR A 221 11.26 -25.17 7.40
C TYR A 221 10.92 -26.55 6.81
N PRO A 222 10.56 -26.67 5.51
CA PRO A 222 10.30 -27.97 4.92
C PRO A 222 11.53 -28.89 4.92
N ALA A 223 12.70 -28.35 4.67
CA ALA A 223 13.95 -29.12 4.73
C ALA A 223 14.30 -29.48 6.18
N ALA A 224 14.17 -28.54 7.11
CA ALA A 224 14.40 -28.78 8.53
C ALA A 224 13.49 -29.89 9.07
N GLU A 225 12.20 -29.84 8.73
CA GLU A 225 11.23 -30.86 9.13
C GLU A 225 11.66 -32.26 8.66
N ARG A 226 12.06 -32.41 7.40
CA ARG A 226 12.51 -33.68 6.84
C ARG A 226 13.75 -34.22 7.59
N TYR A 227 14.71 -33.37 7.87
CA TYR A 227 15.93 -33.77 8.58
C TYR A 227 15.65 -34.15 10.03
N TYR A 228 14.83 -33.41 10.78
CA TYR A 228 14.48 -33.76 12.12
C TYR A 228 13.65 -35.04 12.19
N GLN A 229 12.72 -35.26 11.28
CA GLN A 229 11.99 -36.52 11.18
C GLN A 229 12.96 -37.68 10.84
N GLN A 230 13.95 -37.47 10.00
CA GLN A 230 14.96 -38.47 9.71
C GLN A 230 15.79 -38.75 10.96
N THR A 231 16.19 -37.74 11.71
CA THR A 231 16.90 -37.89 12.99
C THR A 231 16.12 -38.77 13.95
N LEU A 232 14.82 -38.54 14.09
CA LEU A 232 13.96 -39.32 14.99
C LEU A 232 13.72 -40.77 14.51
N ARG A 233 13.80 -41.02 13.21
CA ARG A 233 13.81 -42.42 12.70
C ARG A 233 15.11 -43.15 13.04
N MET A 234 16.21 -42.43 13.15
CA MET A 234 17.52 -43.00 13.53
C MET A 234 17.69 -43.11 15.04
N ASP A 235 17.22 -42.09 15.76
CA ASP A 235 17.25 -42.01 17.22
C ASP A 235 15.97 -41.36 17.71
N SER A 236 14.99 -42.21 18.13
CA SER A 236 13.67 -41.76 18.61
C SER A 236 13.75 -40.96 19.91
N GLY A 237 14.86 -41.06 20.63
CA GLY A 237 15.10 -40.37 21.90
C GLY A 237 15.74 -38.98 21.74
N ASN A 238 16.05 -38.56 20.52
CA ASN A 238 16.75 -37.30 20.27
C ASN A 238 15.87 -36.09 20.60
N THR A 239 16.09 -35.52 21.76
CA THR A 239 15.29 -34.39 22.30
C THR A 239 15.42 -33.11 21.49
N ASN A 240 16.59 -32.91 20.85
CA ASN A 240 16.78 -31.71 20.02
C ASN A 240 15.96 -31.77 18.73
N ALA A 241 15.84 -32.94 18.13
CA ALA A 241 14.99 -33.14 16.97
C ALA A 241 13.49 -32.99 17.31
N VAL A 242 13.08 -33.53 18.46
CA VAL A 242 11.72 -33.33 19.00
C VAL A 242 11.43 -31.84 19.18
N ARG A 243 12.34 -31.12 19.80
CA ARG A 243 12.24 -29.68 20.02
C ARG A 243 12.22 -28.89 18.70
N GLY A 244 13.08 -29.27 17.77
CA GLY A 244 13.13 -28.65 16.43
C GLY A 244 11.80 -28.77 15.69
N LEU A 245 11.21 -29.97 15.66
CA LEU A 245 9.90 -30.20 15.05
C LEU A 245 8.78 -29.44 15.76
N ALA A 246 8.78 -29.45 17.08
CA ALA A 246 7.79 -28.71 17.85
C ALA A 246 7.82 -27.22 17.54
N ASN A 247 9.02 -26.65 17.40
CA ASN A 247 9.18 -25.23 17.02
C ASN A 247 8.74 -24.95 15.57
N ILE A 248 9.03 -25.85 14.62
CA ILE A 248 8.56 -25.71 13.24
C ILE A 248 7.03 -25.74 13.19
N TYR A 249 6.42 -26.71 13.81
CA TYR A 249 4.96 -26.83 13.81
C TYR A 249 4.28 -25.67 14.54
N ARG A 250 4.91 -25.17 15.59
CA ARG A 250 4.45 -23.95 16.30
C ARG A 250 4.43 -22.72 15.38
N GLN A 251 5.40 -22.59 14.50
CA GLN A 251 5.43 -21.48 13.52
C GLN A 251 4.41 -21.64 12.41
N GLN A 252 4.05 -22.88 12.06
CA GLN A 252 3.04 -23.14 11.04
C GLN A 252 1.61 -22.92 11.56
N SER A 253 1.28 -23.56 12.67
CA SER A 253 0.04 -23.30 13.41
C SER A 253 0.12 -23.92 14.81
N PRO A 254 -0.53 -23.31 15.79
CA PRO A 254 -0.63 -23.88 17.13
C PRO A 254 -1.24 -25.30 17.14
N GLU A 255 -2.25 -25.54 16.30
CA GLU A 255 -2.96 -26.81 16.20
C GLU A 255 -2.05 -27.94 15.73
N LYS A 256 -1.17 -27.65 14.76
CA LYS A 256 -0.15 -28.61 14.29
C LYS A 256 0.85 -28.96 15.38
N ALA A 257 1.30 -27.95 16.13
CA ALA A 257 2.20 -28.17 17.25
C ALA A 257 1.54 -29.01 18.36
N GLU A 258 0.29 -28.71 18.73
CA GLU A 258 -0.48 -29.47 19.70
C GLU A 258 -0.68 -30.94 19.26
N ALA A 259 -1.04 -31.15 17.98
CA ALA A 259 -1.21 -32.50 17.44
C ALA A 259 0.11 -33.29 17.47
N TYR A 260 1.23 -32.63 17.15
CA TYR A 260 2.56 -33.22 17.24
C TYR A 260 2.90 -33.59 18.69
N ILE A 261 2.72 -32.67 19.63
CA ILE A 261 3.00 -32.91 21.06
C ILE A 261 2.14 -34.04 21.58
N ALA A 262 0.87 -34.13 21.20
CA ALA A 262 -0.03 -35.24 21.59
C ALA A 262 0.44 -36.61 21.08
N SER A 263 1.16 -36.66 19.96
CA SER A 263 1.71 -37.86 19.35
C SER A 263 3.01 -38.36 20.03
N LEU A 264 3.62 -37.54 20.89
CA LEU A 264 4.88 -37.85 21.54
C LEU A 264 4.75 -38.81 22.71
N SER A 265 5.81 -39.61 22.95
CA SER A 265 5.91 -40.42 24.15
C SER A 265 6.07 -39.56 25.41
N ALA A 266 5.77 -40.11 26.57
CA ALA A 266 5.86 -39.39 27.84
C ALA A 266 7.28 -38.84 28.14
N SER A 267 8.33 -39.52 27.68
CA SER A 267 9.72 -39.06 27.82
C SER A 267 10.04 -37.90 26.88
N GLN A 268 9.62 -38.01 25.63
CA GLN A 268 9.79 -36.93 24.64
C GLN A 268 9.03 -35.67 25.05
N ARG A 269 7.79 -35.80 25.48
CA ARG A 269 6.96 -34.70 25.94
C ARG A 269 7.56 -33.96 27.13
N ARG A 270 8.13 -34.70 28.12
CA ARG A 270 8.84 -34.06 29.24
C ARG A 270 10.06 -33.22 28.78
N SER A 271 10.72 -33.58 27.66
CA SER A 271 11.87 -32.85 27.14
C SER A 271 11.50 -31.49 26.53
N ILE A 272 10.25 -31.26 26.22
CA ILE A 272 9.70 -30.04 25.62
C ILE A 272 8.55 -29.41 26.43
N ASP A 273 8.50 -29.74 27.74
CA ASP A 273 7.48 -29.21 28.67
C ASP A 273 7.42 -27.65 28.65
N ASP A 274 8.56 -27.02 28.47
CA ASP A 274 8.68 -25.57 28.29
C ASP A 274 7.97 -25.08 27.01
N ILE A 275 8.05 -25.82 25.90
CA ILE A 275 7.36 -25.49 24.65
C ILE A 275 5.86 -25.72 24.82
N GLU A 276 5.47 -26.82 25.44
CA GLU A 276 4.04 -27.14 25.72
C GLU A 276 3.40 -26.05 26.57
N ARG A 277 4.05 -25.67 27.67
CA ARG A 277 3.58 -24.55 28.51
C ARG A 277 3.56 -23.21 27.74
N SER A 278 4.55 -22.97 26.89
CA SER A 278 4.56 -21.78 26.05
C SER A 278 3.41 -21.77 25.05
N LEU A 279 3.12 -22.90 24.38
CA LEU A 279 1.97 -23.02 23.48
C LEU A 279 0.64 -22.81 24.20
N GLN A 280 0.50 -23.42 25.37
CA GLN A 280 -0.68 -23.22 26.20
C GLN A 280 -0.84 -21.73 26.58
N ASN A 281 0.26 -21.07 26.92
CA ASN A 281 0.27 -19.66 27.22
C ASN A 281 -0.09 -18.82 25.99
N ASP A 282 0.49 -19.14 24.82
CA ASP A 282 0.21 -18.45 23.55
C ASP A 282 -1.27 -18.61 23.13
N ARG A 283 -1.81 -19.82 23.28
CA ARG A 283 -3.21 -20.10 23.02
C ARG A 283 -4.15 -19.30 23.93
N LEU A 284 -3.85 -19.31 25.22
CA LEU A 284 -4.59 -18.49 26.17
C LEU A 284 -4.46 -17.00 25.86
N ALA A 285 -3.28 -16.55 25.36
CA ALA A 285 -3.07 -15.18 24.92
C ALA A 285 -3.96 -14.82 23.73
N GLN A 286 -4.01 -15.68 22.71
CA GLN A 286 -4.88 -15.47 21.54
C GLN A 286 -6.36 -15.47 21.90
N GLN A 287 -6.79 -16.39 22.77
CA GLN A 287 -8.16 -16.43 23.25
C GLN A 287 -8.51 -15.17 24.06
N ALA A 288 -7.59 -14.71 24.89
CA ALA A 288 -7.76 -13.48 25.65
C ALA A 288 -7.88 -12.27 24.72
N GLU A 289 -6.99 -12.16 23.72
CA GLU A 289 -7.02 -11.08 22.73
C GLU A 289 -8.32 -11.10 21.90
N ALA A 290 -8.80 -12.27 21.50
CA ALA A 290 -10.08 -12.39 20.82
C ALA A 290 -11.27 -11.91 21.68
N LEU A 291 -11.22 -12.16 22.99
CA LEU A 291 -12.21 -11.66 23.92
C LEU A 291 -12.07 -10.15 24.19
N GLU A 292 -10.84 -9.65 24.25
CA GLU A 292 -10.52 -8.21 24.34
C GLU A 292 -11.11 -7.46 23.13
N ASN A 293 -10.90 -7.98 21.92
CA ASN A 293 -11.45 -7.41 20.69
C ASN A 293 -12.99 -7.44 20.64
N GLN A 294 -13.64 -8.34 21.38
CA GLN A 294 -15.09 -8.39 21.55
C GLN A 294 -15.60 -7.52 22.71
N GLY A 295 -14.71 -6.86 23.43
CA GLY A 295 -15.06 -6.11 24.64
C GLY A 295 -15.42 -6.97 25.85
N LYS A 296 -15.13 -8.29 25.83
CA LYS A 296 -15.42 -9.25 26.89
C LYS A 296 -14.29 -9.30 27.93
N TRP A 297 -13.97 -8.17 28.49
CA TRP A 297 -12.80 -7.94 29.32
C TRP A 297 -12.72 -8.84 30.57
N ALA A 298 -13.83 -9.10 31.23
CA ALA A 298 -13.85 -9.97 32.40
C ALA A 298 -13.48 -11.44 32.06
N GLN A 299 -13.87 -11.91 30.87
CA GLN A 299 -13.50 -13.23 30.37
C GLN A 299 -12.04 -13.27 29.94
N ALA A 300 -11.56 -12.22 29.28
CA ALA A 300 -10.14 -12.06 28.96
C ALA A 300 -9.28 -12.09 30.22
N ALA A 301 -9.64 -11.34 31.25
CA ALA A 301 -8.94 -11.34 32.54
C ALA A 301 -8.87 -12.74 33.18
N ALA A 302 -9.91 -13.54 33.06
CA ALA A 302 -9.90 -14.93 33.56
C ALA A 302 -8.84 -15.79 32.86
N LEU A 303 -8.68 -15.60 31.53
CA LEU A 303 -7.64 -16.30 30.77
C LEU A 303 -6.24 -15.76 31.10
N GLN A 304 -6.08 -14.45 31.32
CA GLN A 304 -4.82 -13.90 31.77
C GLN A 304 -4.39 -14.44 33.15
N ARG A 305 -5.34 -14.69 34.07
CA ARG A 305 -5.06 -15.36 35.34
C ARG A 305 -4.54 -16.80 35.16
N GLN A 306 -5.08 -17.53 34.18
CA GLN A 306 -4.57 -18.87 33.84
C GLN A 306 -3.15 -18.78 33.27
N ARG A 307 -2.88 -17.78 32.42
CA ARG A 307 -1.52 -17.51 31.90
C ARG A 307 -0.55 -17.20 33.05
N LEU A 308 -0.97 -16.38 34.00
CA LEU A 308 -0.14 -16.02 35.14
C LEU A 308 0.13 -17.23 36.05
N ALA A 309 -0.80 -18.19 36.13
CA ALA A 309 -0.57 -19.45 36.85
C ALA A 309 0.49 -20.33 36.16
N LEU A 310 0.63 -20.27 34.85
CA LEU A 310 1.68 -20.94 34.08
C LEU A 310 3.07 -20.25 34.21
N ASP A 311 3.07 -18.95 34.41
CA ASP A 311 4.27 -18.14 34.60
C ASP A 311 4.06 -17.07 35.69
N PRO A 312 4.10 -17.49 36.99
CA PRO A 312 3.76 -16.58 38.10
C PRO A 312 4.67 -15.38 38.28
N GLY A 313 5.86 -15.40 37.64
CA GLY A 313 6.84 -14.35 37.72
C GLY A 313 6.78 -13.31 36.60
N SER A 314 5.89 -13.51 35.65
CA SER A 314 5.82 -12.65 34.45
C SER A 314 5.25 -11.26 34.76
N VAL A 315 6.09 -10.27 34.58
CA VAL A 315 5.71 -8.84 34.66
C VAL A 315 4.65 -8.49 33.62
N TRP A 316 4.83 -8.97 32.40
CA TRP A 316 3.96 -8.60 31.27
C TRP A 316 2.60 -9.28 31.28
N ILE A 317 2.50 -10.52 31.77
CA ILE A 317 1.20 -11.16 31.96
C ILE A 317 0.43 -10.43 33.07
N THR A 318 1.11 -10.06 34.14
CA THR A 318 0.53 -9.25 35.22
C THR A 318 0.01 -7.91 34.71
N TYR A 319 0.79 -7.27 33.85
CA TYR A 319 0.41 -6.02 33.18
C TYR A 319 -0.86 -6.19 32.31
N ARG A 320 -0.90 -7.20 31.46
CA ARG A 320 -2.08 -7.48 30.61
C ARG A 320 -3.32 -7.79 31.44
N LEU A 321 -3.15 -8.62 32.45
CA LEU A 321 -4.26 -8.92 33.39
C LEU A 321 -4.81 -7.65 34.03
N SER A 322 -3.93 -6.74 34.41
CA SER A 322 -4.33 -5.46 35.01
C SER A 322 -5.09 -4.58 34.00
N GLN A 323 -4.68 -4.56 32.74
CA GLN A 323 -5.39 -3.84 31.67
C GLN A 323 -6.81 -4.42 31.47
N ASP A 324 -6.95 -5.74 31.40
CA ASP A 324 -8.24 -6.38 31.21
C ASP A 324 -9.17 -6.17 32.41
N LEU A 325 -8.62 -6.24 33.62
CA LEU A 325 -9.38 -5.94 34.85
C LEU A 325 -9.86 -4.50 34.87
N TRP A 326 -9.02 -3.55 34.43
CA TRP A 326 -9.39 -2.15 34.35
C TRP A 326 -10.55 -1.95 33.37
N GLN A 327 -10.45 -2.50 32.16
CA GLN A 327 -11.51 -2.42 31.17
C GLN A 327 -12.80 -3.14 31.59
N ALA A 328 -12.69 -4.19 32.38
CA ALA A 328 -13.83 -4.89 33.00
C ALA A 328 -14.49 -4.11 34.15
N GLY A 329 -13.99 -2.92 34.45
CA GLY A 329 -14.50 -2.09 35.57
C GLY A 329 -13.95 -2.49 36.95
N GLN A 330 -13.08 -3.49 37.03
CA GLN A 330 -12.47 -3.99 38.27
C GLN A 330 -11.19 -3.24 38.62
N ARG A 331 -11.26 -1.90 38.57
CA ARG A 331 -10.10 -0.99 38.68
C ARG A 331 -9.29 -1.21 39.95
N SER A 332 -9.97 -1.39 41.09
CA SER A 332 -9.32 -1.62 42.39
C SER A 332 -8.47 -2.90 42.42
N GLN A 333 -8.94 -3.95 41.72
CA GLN A 333 -8.17 -5.19 41.60
C GLN A 333 -6.95 -5.02 40.71
N ALA A 334 -7.10 -4.28 39.59
CA ALA A 334 -6.01 -3.96 38.69
C ALA A 334 -4.92 -3.16 39.41
N ASP A 335 -5.30 -2.10 40.11
CA ASP A 335 -4.37 -1.28 40.90
C ASP A 335 -3.65 -2.07 41.97
N THR A 336 -4.38 -2.93 42.67
CA THR A 336 -3.81 -3.80 43.74
C THR A 336 -2.81 -4.78 43.15
N LEU A 337 -3.12 -5.36 41.99
CA LEU A 337 -2.25 -6.33 41.31
C LEU A 337 -0.92 -5.68 40.90
N MET A 338 -0.98 -4.52 40.28
CA MET A 338 0.23 -3.81 39.84
C MET A 338 1.03 -3.26 41.02
N ARG A 339 0.36 -2.80 42.07
CA ARG A 339 1.02 -2.37 43.33
C ARG A 339 1.73 -3.53 44.01
N ASN A 340 1.11 -4.70 44.06
CA ASN A 340 1.73 -5.91 44.62
C ASN A 340 2.95 -6.34 43.83
N LEU A 341 2.88 -6.25 42.49
CA LEU A 341 4.04 -6.53 41.62
C LEU A 341 5.19 -5.56 41.93
N ALA A 342 4.89 -4.26 42.11
CA ALA A 342 5.89 -3.27 42.47
C ALA A 342 6.54 -3.52 43.84
N GLN A 343 5.76 -4.00 44.81
CA GLN A 343 6.26 -4.39 46.14
C GLN A 343 7.10 -5.66 46.12
N GLN A 344 6.76 -6.62 45.27
CA GLN A 344 7.50 -7.89 45.15
C GLN A 344 8.82 -7.72 44.41
N LYS A 345 8.90 -6.79 43.46
CA LYS A 345 10.06 -6.54 42.60
C LYS A 345 10.47 -5.05 42.57
N PRO A 346 10.80 -4.43 43.74
CA PRO A 346 10.91 -2.97 43.83
C PRO A 346 12.06 -2.39 43.00
N ASN A 347 13.09 -3.15 42.70
CA ASN A 347 14.28 -2.72 41.95
C ASN A 347 14.41 -3.38 40.58
N ASP A 348 13.34 -3.98 40.10
CA ASP A 348 13.33 -4.62 38.78
C ASP A 348 12.96 -3.57 37.71
N PRO A 349 13.88 -3.20 36.78
CA PRO A 349 13.60 -2.23 35.74
C PRO A 349 12.42 -2.59 34.86
N GLU A 350 12.18 -3.91 34.63
CA GLU A 350 11.05 -4.37 33.83
C GLU A 350 9.70 -4.09 34.53
N GLN A 351 9.65 -4.34 35.83
CA GLN A 351 8.49 -3.99 36.66
C GLN A 351 8.25 -2.46 36.66
N VAL A 352 9.30 -1.67 36.88
CA VAL A 352 9.21 -0.21 36.93
C VAL A 352 8.67 0.33 35.61
N TYR A 353 9.14 -0.22 34.51
CA TYR A 353 8.64 0.14 33.18
C TYR A 353 7.18 -0.25 33.00
N ALA A 354 6.81 -1.49 33.30
CA ALA A 354 5.43 -1.98 33.16
C ALA A 354 4.43 -1.20 34.02
N TYR A 355 4.80 -0.92 35.26
CA TYR A 355 3.94 -0.12 36.16
C TYR A 355 3.87 1.33 35.75
N GLY A 356 4.96 1.90 35.26
CA GLY A 356 4.97 3.22 34.66
C GLY A 356 4.04 3.33 33.44
N LEU A 357 4.06 2.31 32.55
CA LEU A 357 3.12 2.20 31.44
C LEU A 357 1.67 2.09 31.91
N TYR A 358 1.42 1.28 32.93
CA TYR A 358 0.08 1.10 33.48
C TYR A 358 -0.48 2.42 34.03
N LEU A 359 0.29 3.13 34.84
CA LEU A 359 -0.11 4.41 35.40
C LEU A 359 -0.33 5.46 34.31
N SER A 360 0.59 5.54 33.36
CA SER A 360 0.47 6.45 32.22
C SER A 360 -0.76 6.16 31.34
N GLY A 361 -1.05 4.90 31.10
CA GLY A 361 -2.23 4.48 30.33
C GLY A 361 -3.56 4.82 31.00
N HIS A 362 -3.54 5.25 32.26
CA HIS A 362 -4.72 5.60 33.06
C HIS A 362 -4.68 7.04 33.58
N ASP A 363 -4.05 7.93 32.84
CA ASP A 363 -3.95 9.39 33.11
C ASP A 363 -3.26 9.72 34.43
N GLN A 364 -2.41 8.82 34.94
CA GLN A 364 -1.64 9.02 36.17
C GLN A 364 -0.17 9.29 35.90
N ASP A 365 0.15 10.15 34.92
CA ASP A 365 1.52 10.44 34.49
C ASP A 365 2.44 10.92 35.59
N ARG A 366 1.91 11.71 36.54
CA ARG A 366 2.68 12.14 37.71
C ARG A 366 3.06 10.98 38.64
N ALA A 367 2.13 10.03 38.84
CA ALA A 367 2.39 8.86 39.64
C ALA A 367 3.37 7.92 38.90
N ALA A 368 3.25 7.81 37.58
CA ALA A 368 4.18 7.07 36.73
C ALA A 368 5.61 7.62 36.85
N LEU A 369 5.80 8.92 36.69
CA LEU A 369 7.09 9.57 36.86
C LEU A 369 7.65 9.41 38.30
N ALA A 370 6.79 9.55 39.34
CA ALA A 370 7.20 9.33 40.72
C ALA A 370 7.68 7.87 40.95
N HIS A 371 6.95 6.90 40.40
CA HIS A 371 7.34 5.49 40.51
C HIS A 371 8.67 5.21 39.81
N ILE A 372 8.82 5.69 38.57
CA ILE A 372 10.05 5.54 37.81
C ILE A 372 11.25 6.19 38.52
N ASN A 373 11.07 7.37 39.09
CA ASN A 373 12.13 8.06 39.83
C ASN A 373 12.52 7.37 41.14
N SER A 374 11.74 6.39 41.60
CA SER A 374 12.14 5.55 42.74
C SER A 374 13.28 4.59 42.39
N LEU A 375 13.47 4.27 41.10
CA LEU A 375 14.58 3.48 40.63
C LEU A 375 15.80 4.40 40.37
N PRO A 376 17.01 4.05 40.88
CA PRO A 376 18.20 4.82 40.58
C PRO A 376 18.46 4.99 39.09
N ARG A 377 18.80 6.19 38.63
CA ARG A 377 19.03 6.47 37.20
C ARG A 377 20.07 5.57 36.54
N ALA A 378 21.05 5.10 37.29
CA ALA A 378 22.05 4.16 36.82
C ALA A 378 21.48 2.79 36.38
N GLN A 379 20.28 2.46 36.83
CA GLN A 379 19.55 1.22 36.50
C GLN A 379 18.49 1.45 35.42
N TRP A 380 18.33 2.65 34.92
CA TRP A 380 17.40 2.93 33.84
C TRP A 380 17.92 2.31 32.54
N ASN A 381 17.08 1.49 31.94
CA ASN A 381 17.29 1.01 30.58
C ASN A 381 16.74 2.02 29.56
N SER A 382 16.97 1.75 28.28
CA SER A 382 16.47 2.60 27.18
C SER A 382 14.96 2.79 27.21
N ASN A 383 14.19 1.75 27.55
CA ASN A 383 12.74 1.80 27.59
C ASN A 383 12.21 2.75 28.68
N ILE A 384 12.82 2.69 29.86
CA ILE A 384 12.49 3.63 30.96
C ILE A 384 12.84 5.05 30.58
N GLN A 385 14.03 5.26 29.99
CA GLN A 385 14.45 6.59 29.57
C GLN A 385 13.49 7.16 28.51
N GLU A 386 13.09 6.34 27.54
CA GLU A 386 12.12 6.72 26.50
C GLU A 386 10.75 7.05 27.10
N LEU A 387 10.28 6.23 28.05
CA LEU A 387 9.01 6.48 28.73
C LEU A 387 9.03 7.81 29.47
N VAL A 388 10.09 8.08 30.24
CA VAL A 388 10.23 9.37 30.97
C VAL A 388 10.24 10.55 30.01
N ASN A 389 11.03 10.47 28.94
CA ASN A 389 11.11 11.51 27.93
C ASN A 389 9.73 11.73 27.27
N ARG A 390 9.03 10.63 26.96
CA ARG A 390 7.67 10.70 26.42
C ARG A 390 6.71 11.39 27.38
N LEU A 391 6.66 10.96 28.66
CA LEU A 391 5.75 11.51 29.65
C LEU A 391 5.98 13.00 29.90
N GLN A 392 7.23 13.42 29.95
CA GLN A 392 7.59 14.81 30.08
C GLN A 392 7.21 15.61 28.84
N ASN A 393 7.49 15.09 27.67
CA ASN A 393 7.13 15.73 26.41
C ASN A 393 5.63 15.73 26.17
N ASP A 394 4.92 14.65 26.53
CA ASP A 394 3.47 14.54 26.33
C ASP A 394 2.70 15.60 27.11
N GLN A 395 3.08 15.86 28.35
CA GLN A 395 2.48 16.93 29.15
C GLN A 395 2.63 18.30 28.49
N VAL A 396 3.81 18.58 27.99
CA VAL A 396 4.10 19.83 27.29
C VAL A 396 3.40 19.92 25.96
N LEU A 397 3.46 18.84 25.16
CA LEU A 397 2.79 18.75 23.86
C LEU A 397 1.27 18.85 23.98
N GLU A 398 0.67 18.20 24.99
CA GLU A 398 -0.77 18.32 25.24
C GLU A 398 -1.16 19.78 25.56
N THR A 399 -0.38 20.42 26.40
CA THR A 399 -0.62 21.83 26.73
C THR A 399 -0.46 22.73 25.52
N ALA A 400 0.57 22.50 24.72
CA ALA A 400 0.83 23.23 23.48
C ALA A 400 -0.27 23.01 22.43
N ASN A 401 -0.71 21.77 22.23
CA ASN A 401 -1.82 21.46 21.32
C ASN A 401 -3.12 22.16 21.74
N ARG A 402 -3.43 22.16 23.06
CA ARG A 402 -4.60 22.85 23.59
C ARG A 402 -4.53 24.37 23.36
N LEU A 403 -3.34 24.96 23.52
CA LEU A 403 -3.13 26.36 23.18
C LEU A 403 -3.35 26.63 21.70
N ARG A 404 -2.84 25.77 20.84
CA ARG A 404 -3.03 25.89 19.40
C ARG A 404 -4.49 25.77 18.98
N GLU A 405 -5.21 24.79 19.52
CA GLU A 405 -6.66 24.59 19.29
C GLU A 405 -7.48 25.83 19.71
N ASN A 406 -7.04 26.52 20.72
CA ASN A 406 -7.64 27.79 21.16
C ASN A 406 -7.17 29.02 20.36
N GLY A 407 -6.51 28.80 19.21
CA GLY A 407 -6.02 29.88 18.35
C GLY A 407 -4.76 30.59 18.84
N LYS A 408 -4.10 30.05 19.87
CA LYS A 408 -2.90 30.64 20.51
C LYS A 408 -1.63 29.91 20.04
N GLU A 409 -1.44 29.82 18.76
CA GLU A 409 -0.34 29.05 18.18
C GLU A 409 1.04 29.61 18.55
N ALA A 410 1.18 30.93 18.59
CA ALA A 410 2.43 31.58 19.01
C ALA A 410 2.82 31.25 20.47
N GLU A 411 1.83 31.21 21.39
CA GLU A 411 2.06 30.80 22.78
C GLU A 411 2.43 29.31 22.87
N ALA A 412 1.79 28.47 22.04
CA ALA A 412 2.08 27.04 21.97
C ALA A 412 3.52 26.79 21.49
N GLU A 413 3.94 27.49 20.43
CA GLU A 413 5.32 27.37 19.93
C GLU A 413 6.35 27.86 20.95
N ALA A 414 6.06 28.98 21.62
CA ALA A 414 6.93 29.52 22.68
C ALA A 414 7.10 28.53 23.83
N LEU A 415 6.00 27.86 24.22
CA LEU A 415 6.03 26.82 25.25
C LEU A 415 6.92 25.64 24.85
N LEU A 416 6.81 25.16 23.60
CA LEU A 416 7.63 24.08 23.09
C LEU A 416 9.11 24.46 22.98
N ARG A 417 9.40 25.70 22.58
CA ARG A 417 10.78 26.21 22.43
C ARG A 417 11.49 26.44 23.77
N GLN A 418 10.75 26.58 24.87
CA GLN A 418 11.30 26.68 26.21
C GLN A 418 11.73 25.33 26.79
N GLN A 419 11.32 24.23 26.19
CA GLN A 419 11.67 22.90 26.65
C GLN A 419 13.10 22.52 26.21
N PRO A 420 13.72 21.57 26.91
CA PRO A 420 14.98 20.98 26.43
C PRO A 420 14.83 20.49 25.01
N PRO A 421 15.85 20.68 24.16
CA PRO A 421 15.79 20.20 22.77
C PRO A 421 15.49 18.70 22.70
N SER A 422 14.40 18.37 22.02
CA SER A 422 13.97 16.98 21.81
C SER A 422 13.53 16.82 20.36
N SER A 423 13.87 15.70 19.77
CA SER A 423 13.47 15.39 18.39
C SER A 423 11.96 15.41 18.22
N ARG A 424 11.22 14.96 19.22
CA ARG A 424 9.75 14.94 19.19
C ARG A 424 9.14 16.35 19.18
N ILE A 425 9.69 17.27 19.97
CA ILE A 425 9.25 18.66 19.97
C ILE A 425 9.58 19.32 18.63
N ASP A 426 10.78 19.14 18.12
CA ASP A 426 11.20 19.74 16.87
C ASP A 426 10.41 19.16 15.67
N LEU A 427 10.09 17.84 15.68
CA LEU A 427 9.21 17.24 14.67
C LEU A 427 7.79 17.84 14.72
N THR A 428 7.27 18.09 15.93
CA THR A 428 5.96 18.74 16.09
C THR A 428 5.97 20.18 15.57
N LEU A 429 7.00 20.94 15.90
CA LEU A 429 7.17 22.32 15.40
C LEU A 429 7.34 22.35 13.88
N ALA A 430 8.08 21.38 13.32
CA ALA A 430 8.26 21.23 11.89
C ALA A 430 6.93 20.92 11.17
N ASP A 431 6.14 20.01 11.73
CA ASP A 431 4.83 19.65 11.19
C ASP A 431 3.85 20.86 11.22
N TRP A 432 3.80 21.60 12.31
CA TRP A 432 2.99 22.82 12.39
C TRP A 432 3.41 23.87 11.36
N ALA A 433 4.72 24.08 11.22
CA ALA A 433 5.26 25.00 10.22
C ALA A 433 4.92 24.54 8.78
N GLN A 434 5.02 23.25 8.51
CA GLN A 434 4.67 22.67 7.21
C GLN A 434 3.18 22.84 6.88
N GLN A 435 2.30 22.65 7.89
CA GLN A 435 0.87 22.88 7.74
C GLN A 435 0.53 24.33 7.41
N ARG A 436 1.27 25.28 7.99
CA ARG A 436 1.15 26.72 7.67
C ARG A 436 1.80 27.11 6.34
N ARG A 437 2.48 26.18 5.67
CA ARG A 437 3.34 26.44 4.52
C ARG A 437 4.54 27.34 4.80
N ASP A 438 4.94 27.44 6.06
CA ASP A 438 6.18 28.06 6.47
C ASP A 438 7.34 27.08 6.30
N TYR A 439 7.74 26.88 5.08
CA TYR A 439 8.76 25.89 4.72
C TYR A 439 10.14 26.24 5.28
N THR A 440 10.41 27.52 5.56
CA THR A 440 11.67 27.96 6.18
C THR A 440 11.74 27.48 7.63
N ALA A 441 10.69 27.71 8.42
CA ALA A 441 10.62 27.23 9.80
C ALA A 441 10.57 25.71 9.90
N ALA A 442 9.83 25.05 9.00
CA ALA A 442 9.77 23.59 8.93
C ALA A 442 11.15 22.99 8.66
N ARG A 443 11.86 23.51 7.67
CA ARG A 443 13.22 23.08 7.33
C ARG A 443 14.19 23.24 8.48
N ALA A 444 14.16 24.38 9.17
CA ALA A 444 15.02 24.63 10.33
C ALA A 444 14.76 23.62 11.45
N ALA A 445 13.50 23.31 11.73
CA ALA A 445 13.13 22.36 12.79
C ALA A 445 13.55 20.92 12.43
N TYR A 446 13.35 20.48 11.19
CA TYR A 446 13.83 19.16 10.75
C TYR A 446 15.36 19.06 10.77
N GLN A 447 16.07 20.12 10.40
CA GLN A 447 17.53 20.19 10.50
C GLN A 447 18.02 20.08 11.94
N ASN A 448 17.33 20.68 12.90
CA ASN A 448 17.64 20.54 14.33
C ASN A 448 17.55 19.07 14.77
N VAL A 449 16.54 18.35 14.32
CA VAL A 449 16.44 16.90 14.57
C VAL A 449 17.64 16.16 13.99
N LEU A 450 18.01 16.44 12.75
CA LEU A 450 19.12 15.78 12.06
C LEU A 450 20.50 16.13 12.66
N THR A 451 20.62 17.27 13.33
CA THR A 451 21.85 17.60 14.07
C THR A 451 22.09 16.63 15.24
N ARG A 452 21.01 16.20 15.90
CA ARG A 452 21.06 15.23 17.00
C ARG A 452 21.01 13.80 16.54
N GLU A 453 20.18 13.54 15.54
CA GLU A 453 19.87 12.22 15.00
C GLU A 453 20.04 12.24 13.48
N PRO A 454 21.26 12.15 12.94
CA PRO A 454 21.54 12.32 11.51
C PRO A 454 20.79 11.32 10.60
N THR A 455 20.33 10.22 11.15
CA THR A 455 19.63 9.15 10.43
C THR A 455 18.14 9.09 10.76
N ASN A 456 17.59 10.12 11.44
CA ASN A 456 16.16 10.15 11.74
C ASN A 456 15.34 10.19 10.48
N ALA A 457 14.60 9.11 10.21
CA ALA A 457 13.84 8.94 8.99
C ALA A 457 12.71 9.97 8.83
N ASP A 458 12.03 10.32 9.93
CA ASP A 458 10.92 11.29 9.89
C ASP A 458 11.42 12.69 9.53
N ALA A 459 12.58 13.08 10.04
CA ALA A 459 13.19 14.36 9.71
C ALA A 459 13.69 14.41 8.27
N ILE A 460 14.32 13.34 7.78
CA ILE A 460 14.78 13.24 6.40
C ILE A 460 13.59 13.27 5.44
N LEU A 461 12.55 12.49 5.72
CA LEU A 461 11.33 12.47 4.90
C LEU A 461 10.58 13.80 4.98
N GLY A 462 10.49 14.40 6.17
CA GLY A 462 9.89 15.72 6.33
C GLY A 462 10.59 16.79 5.50
N LEU A 463 11.93 16.82 5.50
CA LEU A 463 12.69 17.71 4.62
C LEU A 463 12.45 17.43 3.14
N THR A 464 12.40 16.16 2.76
CA THR A 464 12.09 15.76 1.38
C THR A 464 10.71 16.27 0.97
N GLU A 465 9.70 16.10 1.81
CA GLU A 465 8.34 16.56 1.56
C GLU A 465 8.25 18.10 1.48
N VAL A 466 8.97 18.80 2.34
CA VAL A 466 9.06 20.27 2.30
C VAL A 466 9.73 20.75 1.01
N ASP A 467 10.81 20.13 0.59
CA ASP A 467 11.50 20.47 -0.65
C ASP A 467 10.63 20.19 -1.88
N ILE A 468 9.88 19.08 -1.89
CA ILE A 468 8.90 18.80 -2.94
C ILE A 468 7.82 19.88 -2.98
N ALA A 469 7.25 20.24 -1.81
CA ALA A 469 6.21 21.26 -1.71
C ALA A 469 6.70 22.65 -2.13
N ALA A 470 7.98 22.94 -1.91
CA ALA A 470 8.64 24.17 -2.37
C ALA A 470 9.05 24.14 -3.86
N GLY A 471 8.88 23.01 -4.53
CA GLY A 471 9.25 22.84 -5.93
C GLY A 471 10.72 22.51 -6.18
N ASP A 472 11.52 22.38 -5.13
CA ASP A 472 12.96 22.05 -5.24
C ASP A 472 13.17 20.52 -5.28
N LYS A 473 12.90 19.95 -6.45
CA LYS A 473 13.06 18.51 -6.67
C LYS A 473 14.51 18.00 -6.52
N ALA A 474 15.48 18.86 -6.80
CA ALA A 474 16.91 18.48 -6.70
C ALA A 474 17.31 18.33 -5.21
N ALA A 475 16.94 19.30 -4.37
CA ALA A 475 17.16 19.21 -2.93
C ALA A 475 16.41 18.00 -2.33
N ALA A 476 15.15 17.78 -2.74
CA ALA A 476 14.37 16.64 -2.28
C ALA A 476 15.03 15.30 -2.58
N ARG A 477 15.56 15.11 -3.81
CA ARG A 477 16.32 13.90 -4.17
C ARG A 477 17.59 13.74 -3.33
N SER A 478 18.29 14.83 -3.08
CA SER A 478 19.49 14.82 -2.23
C SER A 478 19.16 14.42 -0.78
N GLN A 479 18.03 14.88 -0.24
CA GLN A 479 17.59 14.49 1.09
C GLN A 479 17.18 13.01 1.13
N LEU A 480 16.37 12.58 0.17
CA LEU A 480 15.90 11.20 0.10
C LEU A 480 17.05 10.19 0.00
N ALA A 481 18.15 10.56 -0.69
CA ALA A 481 19.34 9.74 -0.82
C ALA A 481 20.09 9.52 0.51
N LYS A 482 19.85 10.36 1.51
CA LYS A 482 20.45 10.23 2.86
C LYS A 482 19.69 9.26 3.76
N LEU A 483 18.53 8.80 3.33
CA LEU A 483 17.71 7.89 4.13
C LEU A 483 18.43 6.54 4.25
N PRO A 484 18.55 5.99 5.47
CA PRO A 484 19.08 4.65 5.66
C PRO A 484 18.25 3.60 4.91
N ALA A 485 18.81 2.40 4.71
CA ALA A 485 18.10 1.29 4.11
C ALA A 485 16.76 1.04 4.82
N THR A 486 15.67 1.02 4.04
CA THR A 486 14.29 1.02 4.56
C THR A 486 13.63 -0.35 4.51
N ASP A 487 14.33 -1.39 4.10
CA ASP A 487 13.76 -2.75 3.95
C ASP A 487 13.14 -3.31 5.25
N ASN A 488 13.65 -2.88 6.40
CA ASN A 488 13.15 -3.24 7.72
C ASN A 488 12.43 -2.07 8.44
N ALA A 489 12.19 -0.96 7.75
CA ALA A 489 11.50 0.18 8.33
C ALA A 489 9.98 -0.10 8.46
N SER A 490 9.28 0.74 9.23
CA SER A 490 7.83 0.66 9.33
C SER A 490 7.16 0.81 7.96
N LEU A 491 5.98 0.25 7.81
CA LEU A 491 5.17 0.41 6.59
C LEU A 491 4.95 1.89 6.25
N ASN A 492 4.74 2.71 7.27
CA ASN A 492 4.54 4.15 7.09
C ASN A 492 5.78 4.85 6.52
N THR A 493 6.97 4.51 7.02
CA THR A 493 8.23 5.06 6.50
C THR A 493 8.43 4.67 5.03
N GLN A 494 8.27 3.39 4.72
CA GLN A 494 8.40 2.90 3.34
C GLN A 494 7.35 3.53 2.40
N ARG A 495 6.13 3.72 2.88
CA ARG A 495 5.06 4.42 2.14
C ARG A 495 5.44 5.85 1.81
N ARG A 496 5.94 6.60 2.78
CA ARG A 496 6.41 7.99 2.56
C ARG A 496 7.55 8.06 1.55
N VAL A 497 8.46 7.09 1.57
CA VAL A 497 9.53 6.96 0.56
C VAL A 497 8.93 6.76 -0.84
N ALA A 498 8.00 5.81 -0.97
CA ALA A 498 7.35 5.53 -2.24
C ALA A 498 6.61 6.76 -2.80
N LEU A 499 5.89 7.48 -1.94
CA LEU A 499 5.18 8.72 -2.32
C LEU A 499 6.15 9.82 -2.75
N ALA A 500 7.26 9.99 -2.02
CA ALA A 500 8.29 10.95 -2.38
C ALA A 500 8.92 10.61 -3.75
N GLN A 501 9.25 9.36 -3.99
CA GLN A 501 9.76 8.88 -5.28
C GLN A 501 8.76 9.18 -6.41
N ALA A 502 7.48 8.90 -6.20
CA ALA A 502 6.43 9.17 -7.18
C ALA A 502 6.31 10.68 -7.49
N GLN A 503 6.30 11.53 -6.46
CA GLN A 503 6.20 12.98 -6.61
C GLN A 503 7.43 13.61 -7.28
N LEU A 504 8.59 13.00 -7.11
CA LEU A 504 9.83 13.39 -7.79
C LEU A 504 9.88 12.97 -9.26
N GLY A 505 8.94 12.14 -9.69
CA GLY A 505 8.89 11.59 -11.04
C GLY A 505 9.74 10.34 -11.23
N ASP A 506 10.27 9.77 -10.15
CA ASP A 506 11.06 8.54 -10.15
C ASP A 506 10.12 7.31 -10.13
N THR A 507 9.28 7.21 -11.16
CA THR A 507 8.17 6.24 -11.24
C THR A 507 8.65 4.79 -11.10
N ALA A 508 9.80 4.45 -11.70
CA ALA A 508 10.36 3.10 -11.61
C ALA A 508 10.75 2.74 -10.17
N ALA A 509 11.36 3.67 -9.43
CA ALA A 509 11.72 3.47 -8.03
C ALA A 509 10.48 3.36 -7.14
N ALA A 510 9.49 4.22 -7.35
CA ALA A 510 8.22 4.15 -6.65
C ALA A 510 7.50 2.82 -6.92
N GLN A 511 7.50 2.36 -8.16
CA GLN A 511 6.93 1.06 -8.55
C GLN A 511 7.61 -0.09 -7.82
N GLN A 512 8.94 -0.10 -7.75
CA GLN A 512 9.67 -1.14 -7.02
C GLN A 512 9.35 -1.13 -5.53
N THR A 513 9.24 0.05 -4.93
CA THR A 513 8.91 0.18 -3.51
C THR A 513 7.48 -0.31 -3.25
N PHE A 514 6.50 0.08 -4.04
CA PHE A 514 5.12 -0.38 -3.88
C PHE A 514 4.95 -1.87 -4.20
N ASN A 515 5.69 -2.41 -5.16
CA ASN A 515 5.66 -3.84 -5.47
C ASN A 515 6.11 -4.72 -4.30
N LYS A 516 7.00 -4.22 -3.44
CA LYS A 516 7.39 -4.87 -2.19
C LYS A 516 6.40 -4.59 -1.06
N LEU A 517 5.93 -3.35 -0.98
CA LEU A 517 5.17 -2.84 0.14
C LEU A 517 3.72 -3.34 0.16
N ILE A 518 3.07 -3.41 -0.99
CA ILE A 518 1.67 -3.87 -1.12
C ILE A 518 1.51 -5.33 -0.62
N PRO A 519 2.30 -6.32 -1.09
CA PRO A 519 2.22 -7.67 -0.54
C PRO A 519 2.51 -7.74 0.95
N GLN A 520 3.45 -6.95 1.44
CA GLN A 520 3.80 -6.87 2.86
C GLN A 520 2.62 -6.35 3.69
N ALA A 521 1.95 -5.30 3.22
CA ALA A 521 0.76 -4.76 3.87
C ALA A 521 -0.42 -5.75 3.88
N LYS A 522 -0.59 -6.52 2.80
CA LYS A 522 -1.61 -7.58 2.69
C LYS A 522 -1.40 -8.73 3.67
N SER A 523 -0.14 -9.07 3.95
CA SER A 523 0.22 -10.18 4.83
C SER A 523 0.10 -9.85 6.31
N GLN A 524 -0.02 -8.59 6.68
CA GLN A 524 -0.18 -8.13 8.05
C GLN A 524 -1.67 -8.11 8.47
N PRO A 525 -1.96 -8.21 9.76
CA PRO A 525 -3.30 -8.00 10.28
C PRO A 525 -3.83 -6.61 9.87
N PRO A 526 -5.15 -6.46 9.72
CA PRO A 526 -5.76 -5.18 9.41
C PRO A 526 -5.29 -4.09 10.38
N SER A 527 -4.77 -3.00 9.84
CA SER A 527 -4.25 -1.86 10.61
C SER A 527 -4.37 -0.58 9.79
N MET A 528 -4.28 0.55 10.48
CA MET A 528 -4.25 1.86 9.83
C MET A 528 -3.08 2.00 8.86
N GLU A 529 -1.89 1.54 9.26
CA GLU A 529 -0.69 1.59 8.40
C GLU A 529 -0.87 0.74 7.14
N SER A 530 -1.34 -0.50 7.28
CA SER A 530 -1.62 -1.38 6.13
C SER A 530 -2.63 -0.75 5.18
N ALA A 531 -3.70 -0.18 5.72
CA ALA A 531 -4.74 0.46 4.94
C ALA A 531 -4.22 1.69 4.17
N MET A 532 -3.39 2.51 4.79
CA MET A 532 -2.77 3.67 4.13
C MET A 532 -1.83 3.23 3.00
N VAL A 533 -1.02 2.20 3.22
CA VAL A 533 -0.15 1.63 2.19
C VAL A 533 -0.97 1.14 1.00
N LEU A 534 -2.02 0.37 1.25
CA LEU A 534 -2.86 -0.20 0.19
C LEU A 534 -3.63 0.89 -0.56
N ARG A 535 -4.13 1.90 0.14
CA ARG A 535 -4.79 3.04 -0.47
C ARG A 535 -3.84 3.83 -1.39
N ASP A 536 -2.67 4.21 -0.88
CA ASP A 536 -1.70 4.98 -1.64
C ASP A 536 -1.08 4.16 -2.78
N GLY A 537 -0.86 2.87 -2.53
CA GLY A 537 -0.42 1.91 -3.56
C GLY A 537 -1.44 1.78 -4.69
N ALA A 538 -2.73 1.70 -4.37
CA ALA A 538 -3.80 1.66 -5.37
C ALA A 538 -3.84 2.96 -6.20
N LYS A 539 -3.71 4.12 -5.56
CA LYS A 539 -3.59 5.40 -6.28
C LYS A 539 -2.41 5.42 -7.25
N PHE A 540 -1.27 4.95 -6.78
CA PHE A 540 -0.08 4.86 -7.61
C PHE A 540 -0.26 3.89 -8.79
N GLU A 541 -0.83 2.71 -8.56
CA GLU A 541 -1.12 1.73 -9.61
C GLU A 541 -2.03 2.32 -10.70
N ALA A 542 -3.07 3.05 -10.29
CA ALA A 542 -3.97 3.73 -11.20
C ALA A 542 -3.24 4.80 -12.05
N GLN A 543 -2.41 5.61 -11.42
CA GLN A 543 -1.61 6.64 -12.09
C GLN A 543 -0.53 6.06 -12.99
N ALA A 544 0.01 4.90 -12.65
CA ALA A 544 1.00 4.17 -13.44
C ALA A 544 0.38 3.44 -14.66
N GLY A 545 -0.94 3.51 -14.83
CA GLY A 545 -1.65 2.97 -16.00
C GLY A 545 -2.24 1.58 -15.79
N ASP A 546 -2.31 1.09 -14.56
CA ASP A 546 -2.98 -0.17 -14.23
C ASP A 546 -4.19 0.04 -13.28
N PRO A 547 -5.27 0.65 -13.76
CA PRO A 547 -6.46 0.92 -12.95
C PRO A 547 -7.18 -0.36 -12.51
N MET A 548 -7.06 -1.46 -13.25
CA MET A 548 -7.71 -2.72 -12.88
C MET A 548 -7.02 -3.36 -11.67
N GLN A 549 -5.68 -3.35 -11.66
CA GLN A 549 -4.91 -3.77 -10.48
C GLN A 549 -5.18 -2.87 -9.29
N ALA A 550 -5.28 -1.56 -9.50
CA ALA A 550 -5.61 -0.60 -8.46
C ALA A 550 -6.97 -0.91 -7.79
N LEU A 551 -7.99 -1.29 -8.57
CA LEU A 551 -9.29 -1.71 -8.03
C LEU A 551 -9.16 -2.97 -7.15
N GLU A 552 -8.33 -3.94 -7.55
CA GLU A 552 -8.05 -5.11 -6.71
C GLU A 552 -7.35 -4.72 -5.40
N THR A 553 -6.40 -3.79 -5.45
CA THR A 553 -5.71 -3.27 -4.26
C THR A 553 -6.67 -2.50 -3.34
N TYR A 554 -7.64 -1.76 -3.88
CA TYR A 554 -8.69 -1.12 -3.06
C TYR A 554 -9.56 -2.12 -2.31
N LYS A 555 -9.85 -3.29 -2.88
CA LYS A 555 -10.57 -4.36 -2.16
C LYS A 555 -9.80 -4.81 -0.92
N ASP A 556 -8.48 -4.92 -1.03
CA ASP A 556 -7.61 -5.22 0.10
C ASP A 556 -7.53 -4.05 1.10
N ALA A 557 -7.52 -2.81 0.61
CA ALA A 557 -7.56 -1.62 1.45
C ALA A 557 -8.86 -1.51 2.26
N MET A 558 -9.99 -1.95 1.71
CA MET A 558 -11.27 -2.02 2.43
C MET A 558 -11.21 -2.97 3.62
N VAL A 559 -10.55 -4.11 3.46
CA VAL A 559 -10.34 -5.06 4.57
C VAL A 559 -9.38 -4.45 5.60
N ALA A 560 -8.26 -3.92 5.17
CA ALA A 560 -7.24 -3.37 6.06
C ALA A 560 -7.74 -2.15 6.87
N SER A 561 -8.61 -1.34 6.29
CA SER A 561 -9.21 -0.18 6.95
C SER A 561 -10.41 -0.50 7.84
N GLY A 562 -10.92 -1.73 7.78
CA GLY A 562 -12.12 -2.13 8.52
C GLY A 562 -13.43 -1.68 7.91
N VAL A 563 -13.46 -1.29 6.64
CA VAL A 563 -14.69 -1.06 5.86
C VAL A 563 -15.49 -2.35 5.74
N THR A 564 -14.78 -3.46 5.60
CA THR A 564 -15.34 -4.82 5.59
C THR A 564 -14.43 -5.80 6.31
N THR A 565 -14.98 -6.90 6.78
CA THR A 565 -14.20 -8.00 7.37
C THR A 565 -13.75 -9.03 6.35
N THR A 566 -14.41 -9.07 5.18
CA THR A 566 -14.13 -10.01 4.10
C THR A 566 -13.89 -9.27 2.80
N ARG A 567 -12.92 -9.75 2.02
CA ARG A 567 -12.61 -9.18 0.71
C ARG A 567 -13.79 -9.36 -0.25
N PRO A 568 -14.30 -8.29 -0.89
CA PRO A 568 -15.40 -8.41 -1.84
C PRO A 568 -14.96 -9.20 -3.08
N GLN A 569 -15.84 -10.11 -3.55
CA GLN A 569 -15.54 -11.01 -4.67
C GLN A 569 -16.20 -10.59 -5.99
N ASP A 570 -17.27 -9.82 -5.91
CA ASP A 570 -18.06 -9.36 -7.06
C ASP A 570 -18.21 -7.84 -7.08
N ASN A 571 -18.55 -7.30 -8.23
CA ASN A 571 -18.69 -5.86 -8.43
C ASN A 571 -19.82 -5.24 -7.59
N ASP A 572 -20.93 -5.95 -7.43
CA ASP A 572 -22.05 -5.45 -6.66
C ASP A 572 -21.71 -5.30 -5.18
N THR A 573 -21.05 -6.30 -4.60
CA THR A 573 -20.55 -6.23 -3.22
C THR A 573 -19.48 -5.15 -3.07
N PHE A 574 -18.54 -5.08 -4.00
CA PHE A 574 -17.48 -4.08 -3.97
C PHE A 574 -18.01 -2.65 -4.03
N THR A 575 -18.87 -2.38 -5.00
CA THR A 575 -19.42 -1.03 -5.17
C THR A 575 -20.41 -0.64 -4.06
N ARG A 576 -21.12 -1.60 -3.48
CA ARG A 576 -21.95 -1.35 -2.30
C ARG A 576 -21.12 -0.91 -1.10
N LEU A 577 -19.92 -1.46 -0.94
CA LEU A 577 -18.98 -1.07 0.11
C LEU A 577 -18.38 0.33 -0.10
N THR A 578 -18.52 0.93 -1.28
CA THR A 578 -18.10 2.32 -1.53
C THR A 578 -19.10 3.36 -1.03
N ARG A 579 -20.30 2.96 -0.62
CA ARG A 579 -21.31 3.88 -0.07
C ARG A 579 -20.77 4.61 1.14
N ASN A 580 -21.11 5.88 1.26
CA ASN A 580 -20.74 6.68 2.41
C ASN A 580 -21.35 6.12 3.72
N ASP A 581 -20.62 6.27 4.81
CA ASP A 581 -21.08 6.02 6.17
C ASP A 581 -20.67 7.21 7.04
N GLU A 582 -21.65 7.83 7.72
CA GLU A 582 -21.39 9.00 8.58
C GLU A 582 -20.48 8.69 9.77
N LYS A 583 -20.42 7.42 10.17
CA LYS A 583 -19.58 6.95 11.27
C LYS A 583 -18.13 6.68 10.86
N ASP A 584 -17.83 6.71 9.58
CA ASP A 584 -16.48 6.46 9.09
C ASP A 584 -15.49 7.53 9.55
N ASP A 585 -14.31 7.09 9.92
CA ASP A 585 -13.16 7.96 10.05
C ASP A 585 -12.67 8.46 8.66
N TRP A 586 -11.69 9.34 8.67
CA TRP A 586 -11.16 9.92 7.45
C TRP A 586 -10.57 8.89 6.49
N LEU A 587 -9.97 7.80 7.01
CA LEU A 587 -9.31 6.76 6.21
C LEU A 587 -10.34 5.88 5.51
N LYS A 588 -11.34 5.39 6.23
CA LYS A 588 -12.45 4.60 5.65
C LYS A 588 -13.18 5.41 4.59
N ARG A 589 -13.48 6.67 4.91
CA ARG A 589 -14.11 7.61 3.98
C ARG A 589 -13.27 7.78 2.72
N GLY A 590 -11.96 7.96 2.89
CA GLY A 590 -11.03 8.08 1.78
C GLY A 590 -10.94 6.81 0.93
N VAL A 591 -10.87 5.64 1.54
CA VAL A 591 -10.84 4.35 0.80
C VAL A 591 -12.12 4.15 -0.01
N ARG A 592 -13.30 4.41 0.59
CA ARG A 592 -14.58 4.31 -0.12
C ARG A 592 -14.66 5.27 -1.31
N SER A 593 -14.31 6.54 -1.09
CA SER A 593 -14.36 7.57 -2.13
C SER A 593 -13.40 7.28 -3.27
N ASP A 594 -12.13 7.01 -2.96
CA ASP A 594 -11.11 6.75 -3.98
C ASP A 594 -11.45 5.51 -4.82
N ALA A 595 -11.97 4.45 -4.18
CA ALA A 595 -12.40 3.23 -4.86
C ALA A 595 -13.63 3.50 -5.77
N ALA A 596 -14.59 4.29 -5.29
CA ALA A 596 -15.77 4.67 -6.05
C ALA A 596 -15.41 5.47 -7.30
N ASP A 597 -14.54 6.47 -7.13
CA ASP A 597 -14.14 7.37 -8.21
C ASP A 597 -13.39 6.61 -9.31
N LEU A 598 -12.43 5.76 -8.93
CA LEU A 598 -11.69 4.93 -9.89
C LEU A 598 -12.61 3.94 -10.61
N TYR A 599 -13.49 3.26 -9.87
CA TYR A 599 -14.42 2.30 -10.47
C TYR A 599 -15.30 2.96 -11.51
N ARG A 600 -15.90 4.10 -11.16
CA ARG A 600 -16.76 4.86 -12.08
C ARG A 600 -15.98 5.42 -13.26
N GLN A 601 -14.73 5.83 -13.05
CA GLN A 601 -13.86 6.28 -14.13
C GLN A 601 -13.58 5.17 -15.16
N GLN A 602 -13.50 3.92 -14.73
CA GLN A 602 -13.21 2.77 -15.59
C GLN A 602 -14.47 2.10 -16.17
N ASP A 603 -15.66 2.56 -15.82
CA ASP A 603 -16.89 2.00 -16.33
C ASP A 603 -17.26 2.58 -17.71
N LEU A 604 -17.84 1.75 -18.56
CA LEU A 604 -18.45 2.19 -19.81
C LEU A 604 -19.94 2.47 -19.54
N ASN A 605 -20.37 3.68 -19.85
CA ASN A 605 -21.77 4.09 -19.70
C ASN A 605 -22.40 4.43 -21.05
N VAL A 606 -23.65 4.06 -21.22
CA VAL A 606 -24.47 4.45 -22.36
C VAL A 606 -25.72 5.14 -21.81
N THR A 607 -25.99 6.34 -22.25
CA THR A 607 -27.17 7.11 -21.84
C THR A 607 -28.02 7.43 -23.07
N LEU A 608 -29.28 7.11 -22.98
CA LEU A 608 -30.31 7.53 -23.95
C LEU A 608 -31.30 8.43 -23.23
N GLU A 609 -31.48 9.60 -23.75
CA GLU A 609 -32.37 10.61 -23.17
C GLU A 609 -33.26 11.24 -24.23
N HIS A 610 -34.48 11.54 -23.87
CA HIS A 610 -35.42 12.31 -24.68
C HIS A 610 -35.92 13.52 -23.91
N ASP A 611 -35.66 14.70 -24.45
CA ASP A 611 -36.05 15.99 -23.88
C ASP A 611 -37.12 16.66 -24.77
N TYR A 612 -38.25 16.92 -24.18
CA TYR A 612 -39.25 17.83 -24.74
C TYR A 612 -39.07 19.20 -24.11
N TRP A 613 -38.88 20.22 -24.93
CA TRP A 613 -38.67 21.56 -24.44
C TRP A 613 -39.35 22.59 -25.31
N GLY A 614 -39.73 23.71 -24.68
CA GLY A 614 -40.46 24.71 -25.41
C GLY A 614 -40.84 25.93 -24.59
N SER A 615 -41.35 26.88 -25.29
CA SER A 615 -41.84 28.16 -24.75
C SER A 615 -42.98 28.68 -25.60
N SER A 616 -43.91 29.41 -25.00
CA SER A 616 -44.98 30.08 -25.71
C SER A 616 -44.47 31.34 -26.39
N GLY A 617 -44.97 31.62 -27.57
CA GLY A 617 -44.59 32.79 -28.36
C GLY A 617 -45.50 32.99 -29.54
N THR A 618 -45.03 33.64 -30.56
CA THR A 618 -45.76 33.91 -31.81
C THR A 618 -45.51 32.77 -32.81
N GLY A 619 -46.59 32.21 -33.34
CA GLY A 619 -46.49 31.14 -34.33
C GLY A 619 -45.69 31.55 -35.56
N GLY A 620 -44.81 30.63 -36.02
CA GLY A 620 -43.92 30.82 -37.16
C GLY A 620 -42.49 31.25 -36.79
N TYR A 621 -42.24 31.80 -35.57
CA TYR A 621 -40.89 32.19 -35.19
C TYR A 621 -40.53 32.06 -33.71
N SER A 622 -41.47 32.19 -32.75
CA SER A 622 -41.12 32.13 -31.33
C SER A 622 -41.97 31.18 -30.49
N ASP A 623 -43.02 30.56 -31.06
CA ASP A 623 -43.81 29.52 -30.39
C ASP A 623 -43.12 28.16 -30.51
N LEU A 624 -42.12 27.96 -29.66
CA LEU A 624 -41.21 26.83 -29.76
C LEU A 624 -41.76 25.57 -29.10
N LYS A 625 -41.73 24.47 -29.85
CA LYS A 625 -41.95 23.11 -29.38
C LYS A 625 -40.86 22.22 -29.98
N ALA A 626 -39.98 21.72 -29.13
CA ALA A 626 -38.82 21.01 -29.59
C ALA A 626 -38.65 19.66 -28.90
N HIS A 627 -38.08 18.74 -29.58
CA HIS A 627 -37.66 17.43 -29.08
C HIS A 627 -36.20 17.22 -29.37
N THR A 628 -35.45 16.77 -28.37
CA THR A 628 -34.08 16.35 -28.53
C THR A 628 -33.92 14.95 -28.00
N THR A 629 -33.50 14.01 -28.85
CA THR A 629 -33.12 12.67 -28.44
C THR A 629 -31.61 12.58 -28.45
N MET A 630 -31.05 12.25 -27.30
CA MET A 630 -29.61 12.27 -27.08
C MET A 630 -29.12 10.84 -26.80
N LEU A 631 -28.06 10.44 -27.48
CA LEU A 631 -27.35 9.21 -27.21
C LEU A 631 -25.90 9.57 -26.90
N GLN A 632 -25.43 9.17 -25.74
CA GLN A 632 -24.05 9.37 -25.34
C GLN A 632 -23.42 8.05 -24.85
N VAL A 633 -22.20 7.79 -25.28
CA VAL A 633 -21.36 6.68 -24.84
C VAL A 633 -20.13 7.28 -24.20
N ASP A 634 -19.91 6.96 -22.92
CA ASP A 634 -18.73 7.35 -22.15
C ASP A 634 -17.88 6.13 -21.89
N ALA A 635 -16.58 6.22 -22.19
CA ALA A 635 -15.63 5.15 -21.96
C ALA A 635 -14.33 5.68 -21.33
N PRO A 636 -13.63 4.87 -20.55
CA PRO A 636 -12.32 5.26 -20.03
C PRO A 636 -11.30 5.40 -21.16
N TYR A 637 -10.49 6.43 -21.10
CA TYR A 637 -9.37 6.64 -22.00
C TYR A 637 -8.27 7.42 -21.28
N SER A 638 -7.06 6.85 -21.23
CA SER A 638 -5.94 7.44 -20.48
C SER A 638 -6.32 7.71 -19.02
N ASP A 639 -5.99 8.87 -18.49
CA ASP A 639 -6.32 9.34 -17.14
C ASP A 639 -7.68 10.04 -17.03
N GLY A 640 -8.55 9.81 -18.00
CA GLY A 640 -9.86 10.46 -18.05
C GLY A 640 -10.91 9.59 -18.76
N ARG A 641 -11.93 10.24 -19.27
CA ARG A 641 -13.04 9.63 -19.99
C ARG A 641 -13.23 10.29 -21.33
N MET A 642 -13.36 9.48 -22.36
CA MET A 642 -13.75 9.91 -23.69
C MET A 642 -15.25 9.72 -23.86
N PHE A 643 -15.92 10.59 -24.56
CA PHE A 643 -17.28 10.41 -24.94
C PHE A 643 -17.49 10.59 -26.44
N PHE A 644 -18.47 9.86 -26.94
CA PHE A 644 -19.10 10.09 -28.23
C PHE A 644 -20.60 10.37 -28.00
N ARG A 645 -21.12 11.36 -28.71
CA ARG A 645 -22.47 11.84 -28.53
C ARG A 645 -23.14 12.16 -29.86
N SER A 646 -24.44 11.90 -29.93
CA SER A 646 -25.30 12.34 -31.02
C SER A 646 -26.63 12.87 -30.46
N ASP A 647 -27.00 14.07 -30.87
CA ASP A 647 -28.26 14.69 -30.49
C ASP A 647 -29.15 14.83 -31.75
N PHE A 648 -30.29 14.20 -31.73
CA PHE A 648 -31.30 14.32 -32.76
C PHE A 648 -32.30 15.40 -32.34
N VAL A 649 -32.28 16.53 -33.03
CA VAL A 649 -33.07 17.72 -32.68
C VAL A 649 -34.17 17.91 -33.69
N ASN A 650 -35.38 18.11 -33.21
CA ASN A 650 -36.54 18.52 -33.98
C ASN A 650 -37.13 19.79 -33.34
N MET A 651 -37.17 20.85 -34.08
CA MET A 651 -37.69 22.15 -33.63
C MET A 651 -38.86 22.54 -34.50
N ASN A 652 -39.99 22.91 -33.87
CA ASN A 652 -41.18 23.42 -34.51
C ASN A 652 -41.57 24.72 -33.81
N VAL A 653 -41.71 25.79 -34.57
CA VAL A 653 -42.08 27.10 -34.05
C VAL A 653 -43.49 27.51 -34.49
N GLY A 654 -44.29 26.53 -34.95
CA GLY A 654 -45.68 26.77 -35.37
C GLY A 654 -45.82 27.34 -36.77
N SER A 655 -46.99 27.93 -37.01
CA SER A 655 -47.32 28.50 -38.32
C SER A 655 -47.60 30.00 -38.21
N PHE A 656 -47.16 30.72 -39.19
CA PHE A 656 -47.51 32.14 -39.30
C PHE A 656 -49.04 32.35 -39.33
N SER A 657 -49.53 33.29 -38.58
CA SER A 657 -50.91 33.76 -38.70
C SER A 657 -51.08 34.52 -40.01
N THR A 658 -52.27 34.52 -40.50
CA THR A 658 -52.62 35.27 -41.70
C THR A 658 -53.73 36.33 -41.41
N ASN A 659 -53.61 37.49 -42.06
CA ASN A 659 -54.64 38.49 -42.05
C ASN A 659 -55.83 38.07 -42.92
N ALA A 660 -56.86 38.93 -43.01
CA ALA A 660 -58.03 38.67 -43.82
C ALA A 660 -57.79 38.46 -45.32
N ASP A 661 -56.67 38.99 -45.82
CA ASP A 661 -56.24 38.85 -47.21
C ASP A 661 -55.32 37.64 -47.45
N GLY A 662 -55.13 36.81 -46.46
CA GLY A 662 -54.33 35.60 -46.54
C GLY A 662 -52.81 35.85 -46.51
N LYS A 663 -52.37 37.04 -46.16
CA LYS A 663 -50.92 37.42 -46.02
C LYS A 663 -50.45 37.12 -44.62
N TRP A 664 -49.11 36.77 -44.50
CA TRP A 664 -48.55 36.52 -43.21
C TRP A 664 -48.46 37.79 -42.37
N ASP A 665 -48.75 37.66 -41.10
CA ASP A 665 -48.58 38.65 -40.06
C ASP A 665 -47.09 38.68 -39.64
N ASP A 666 -46.39 39.63 -39.46
CA ASP A 666 -45.54 40.41 -40.31
C ASP A 666 -44.22 40.97 -39.70
N ASN A 667 -43.66 40.45 -38.70
CA ASN A 667 -42.38 40.90 -38.15
C ASN A 667 -41.24 39.91 -38.40
N TRP A 668 -41.42 39.01 -39.35
CA TRP A 668 -40.43 37.98 -39.67
C TRP A 668 -39.87 38.15 -41.08
N GLY A 669 -38.56 37.86 -41.24
CA GLY A 669 -37.88 37.94 -42.54
C GLY A 669 -37.99 39.37 -43.13
N THR A 670 -38.45 39.49 -44.33
CA THR A 670 -38.70 40.75 -45.01
C THR A 670 -40.18 41.06 -45.18
N CYS A 671 -41.05 40.40 -44.41
CA CYS A 671 -42.51 40.51 -44.57
C CYS A 671 -43.04 41.91 -44.33
N THR A 672 -42.35 42.79 -43.59
CA THR A 672 -42.75 44.21 -43.46
C THR A 672 -42.45 45.08 -44.67
N LEU A 673 -41.58 44.60 -45.57
CA LEU A 673 -41.20 45.31 -46.81
C LEU A 673 -42.00 44.83 -48.03
N GLN A 674 -42.29 43.56 -48.07
CA GLN A 674 -43.00 42.90 -49.15
C GLN A 674 -43.80 41.74 -48.57
N ASP A 675 -45.02 41.56 -48.97
CA ASP A 675 -45.89 40.50 -48.52
C ASP A 675 -45.26 39.11 -48.71
N CYS A 676 -45.19 38.32 -47.59
CA CYS A 676 -44.67 36.98 -47.61
C CYS A 676 -45.72 35.96 -48.01
N SER A 677 -45.31 34.92 -48.71
CA SER A 677 -46.09 33.79 -49.09
C SER A 677 -45.31 32.49 -49.03
N GLY A 678 -45.95 31.35 -49.08
CA GLY A 678 -45.31 30.03 -49.06
C GLY A 678 -45.72 29.19 -47.87
N ASN A 679 -44.91 28.33 -47.45
CA ASN A 679 -45.17 27.45 -46.31
C ASN A 679 -45.23 28.23 -45.00
N ARG A 680 -46.40 28.30 -44.39
CA ARG A 680 -46.65 28.97 -43.10
C ARG A 680 -46.00 28.27 -41.94
N SER A 681 -45.89 26.95 -41.98
CA SER A 681 -45.34 26.15 -40.92
C SER A 681 -43.83 26.18 -40.94
N GLN A 682 -43.23 26.52 -39.82
CA GLN A 682 -41.76 26.61 -39.70
C GLN A 682 -41.28 25.53 -38.74
N SER A 683 -40.52 24.60 -39.27
CA SER A 683 -39.91 23.52 -38.51
C SER A 683 -38.60 23.07 -39.18
N ASP A 684 -37.70 22.58 -38.38
CA ASP A 684 -36.48 21.97 -38.86
C ASP A 684 -36.03 20.79 -37.97
N SER A 685 -35.32 19.87 -38.56
CA SER A 685 -34.72 18.72 -37.84
C SER A 685 -33.32 18.44 -38.32
N GLY A 686 -32.53 17.88 -37.45
CA GLY A 686 -31.17 17.51 -37.76
C GLY A 686 -30.50 16.72 -36.61
N ALA A 687 -29.31 16.24 -36.90
CA ALA A 687 -28.52 15.51 -35.93
C ALA A 687 -27.15 16.18 -35.74
N SER A 688 -26.81 16.44 -34.50
CA SER A 688 -25.45 16.84 -34.15
C SER A 688 -24.62 15.64 -33.69
N VAL A 689 -23.35 15.66 -33.96
CA VAL A 689 -22.37 14.70 -33.43
C VAL A 689 -21.26 15.42 -32.70
N ALA A 690 -20.77 14.84 -31.62
CA ALA A 690 -19.68 15.38 -30.86
C ALA A 690 -18.82 14.28 -30.27
N VAL A 691 -17.54 14.57 -30.12
CA VAL A 691 -16.59 13.79 -29.35
C VAL A 691 -15.85 14.69 -28.39
N GLY A 692 -15.41 14.13 -27.29
CA GLY A 692 -14.62 14.87 -26.35
C GLY A 692 -13.96 13.97 -25.32
N TRP A 693 -13.18 14.59 -24.50
CA TRP A 693 -12.45 13.93 -23.42
C TRP A 693 -12.38 14.85 -22.21
N ARG A 694 -12.44 14.26 -21.02
CA ARG A 694 -12.35 15.01 -19.77
C ARG A 694 -11.68 14.19 -18.67
N ASN A 695 -10.93 14.89 -17.84
CA ASN A 695 -10.47 14.44 -16.54
C ASN A 695 -10.74 15.53 -15.48
N ASP A 696 -10.11 15.42 -14.32
CA ASP A 696 -10.32 16.38 -13.23
C ASP A 696 -9.79 17.79 -13.53
N VAL A 697 -8.86 17.93 -14.46
CA VAL A 697 -8.15 19.18 -14.79
C VAL A 697 -8.58 19.73 -16.13
N TRP A 698 -8.61 18.89 -17.16
CA TRP A 698 -8.88 19.28 -18.52
C TRP A 698 -10.18 18.70 -19.05
N SER A 699 -10.90 19.49 -19.82
CA SER A 699 -11.96 18.98 -20.70
C SER A 699 -11.89 19.65 -22.06
N TRP A 700 -12.20 18.90 -23.11
CA TRP A 700 -12.37 19.44 -24.46
C TRP A 700 -13.44 18.65 -25.20
N ASP A 701 -14.10 19.31 -26.10
CA ASP A 701 -15.04 18.71 -27.02
C ASP A 701 -15.00 19.41 -28.39
N ILE A 702 -15.37 18.65 -29.39
CA ILE A 702 -15.58 19.15 -30.75
C ILE A 702 -16.80 18.43 -31.35
N GLY A 703 -17.63 19.16 -32.01
CA GLY A 703 -18.83 18.63 -32.62
C GLY A 703 -19.44 19.57 -33.64
N THR A 704 -20.68 19.28 -33.99
CA THR A 704 -21.43 20.04 -34.95
C THR A 704 -22.74 20.56 -34.36
N THR A 705 -23.28 21.66 -34.87
CA THR A 705 -24.69 21.98 -34.75
C THR A 705 -25.50 20.97 -35.57
N PRO A 706 -26.81 20.86 -35.36
CA PRO A 706 -27.58 19.82 -36.06
C PRO A 706 -27.45 19.87 -37.59
N MET A 707 -26.87 18.83 -38.15
CA MET A 707 -26.78 18.61 -39.58
C MET A 707 -28.20 18.34 -40.12
N GLY A 708 -28.64 19.13 -41.07
CA GLY A 708 -30.04 19.14 -41.55
C GLY A 708 -30.71 20.50 -41.33
N PHE A 709 -30.21 21.31 -40.42
CA PHE A 709 -30.63 22.71 -40.28
C PHE A 709 -30.11 23.59 -41.42
N ASN A 710 -30.68 24.80 -41.56
CA ASN A 710 -30.28 25.72 -42.63
C ASN A 710 -28.84 26.24 -42.49
N VAL A 711 -28.35 26.36 -41.25
CA VAL A 711 -26.98 26.77 -40.93
C VAL A 711 -26.34 25.72 -40.04
N VAL A 712 -25.25 25.16 -40.50
CA VAL A 712 -24.49 24.11 -39.78
C VAL A 712 -23.08 24.56 -39.58
N ASP A 713 -22.58 24.47 -38.36
CA ASP A 713 -21.23 24.88 -37.99
C ASP A 713 -20.56 23.82 -37.10
N VAL A 714 -19.22 23.86 -37.09
CA VAL A 714 -18.40 23.17 -36.10
C VAL A 714 -18.36 23.99 -34.80
N VAL A 715 -18.60 23.34 -33.67
CA VAL A 715 -18.59 23.95 -32.34
C VAL A 715 -17.76 23.11 -31.41
N GLY A 716 -17.39 23.67 -30.29
CA GLY A 716 -16.59 22.96 -29.29
C GLY A 716 -16.04 23.88 -28.21
N GLY A 717 -15.27 23.32 -27.33
CA GLY A 717 -14.64 24.08 -26.27
C GLY A 717 -13.48 23.34 -25.61
N ILE A 718 -12.71 24.08 -24.85
CA ILE A 718 -11.65 23.59 -24.01
C ILE A 718 -11.72 24.29 -22.66
N SER A 719 -11.53 23.56 -21.59
CA SER A 719 -11.47 24.14 -20.25
C SER A 719 -10.32 23.54 -19.43
N TYR A 720 -9.82 24.36 -18.53
CA TYR A 720 -8.81 24.02 -17.54
C TYR A 720 -9.33 24.39 -16.16
N SER A 721 -9.27 23.45 -15.21
CA SER A 721 -9.72 23.66 -13.84
C SER A 721 -8.57 23.32 -12.88
N ASP A 722 -8.37 24.16 -11.87
CA ASP A 722 -7.39 23.95 -10.82
C ASP A 722 -7.82 24.72 -9.56
N ASP A 723 -7.06 24.54 -8.46
CA ASP A 723 -7.32 25.19 -7.19
C ASP A 723 -6.16 26.10 -6.76
N ILE A 724 -6.48 27.24 -6.20
CA ILE A 724 -5.54 28.12 -5.50
C ILE A 724 -5.94 28.16 -4.03
N GLY A 725 -5.38 27.23 -3.24
CA GLY A 725 -5.83 27.03 -1.87
C GLY A 725 -7.28 26.57 -1.82
N PRO A 726 -8.17 27.26 -1.09
CA PRO A 726 -9.58 26.91 -1.01
C PRO A 726 -10.43 27.46 -2.18
N LEU A 727 -9.83 28.23 -3.11
CA LEU A 727 -10.49 28.82 -4.25
C LEU A 727 -10.31 27.92 -5.48
N GLY A 728 -11.39 27.31 -5.96
CA GLY A 728 -11.45 26.63 -7.25
C GLY A 728 -11.65 27.61 -8.39
N TYR A 729 -10.96 27.44 -9.51
CA TYR A 729 -11.14 28.22 -10.70
C TYR A 729 -11.18 27.35 -11.97
N THR A 730 -11.97 27.79 -12.92
CA THR A 730 -12.04 27.18 -14.26
C THR A 730 -11.94 28.29 -15.32
N VAL A 731 -11.04 28.09 -16.26
CA VAL A 731 -10.89 28.96 -17.44
C VAL A 731 -11.32 28.15 -18.66
N ASN A 732 -12.14 28.74 -19.52
CA ASN A 732 -12.56 28.08 -20.75
C ASN A 732 -12.46 29.00 -21.97
N ALA A 733 -12.33 28.38 -23.13
CA ALA A 733 -12.52 29.00 -24.44
C ALA A 733 -13.50 28.12 -25.21
N HIS A 734 -14.47 28.72 -25.85
CA HIS A 734 -15.56 27.99 -26.47
C HIS A 734 -16.10 28.65 -27.73
N ARG A 735 -16.71 27.82 -28.56
CA ARG A 735 -17.65 28.19 -29.62
C ARG A 735 -18.93 27.41 -29.41
N ARG A 736 -20.02 28.11 -29.06
CA ARG A 736 -21.29 27.46 -28.73
C ARG A 736 -22.42 28.07 -29.52
N PRO A 737 -23.42 27.29 -29.92
CA PRO A 737 -24.60 27.84 -30.57
C PRO A 737 -25.48 28.59 -29.55
N ILE A 738 -26.30 29.50 -30.04
CA ILE A 738 -27.42 30.03 -29.29
C ILE A 738 -28.64 29.18 -29.64
N SER A 739 -29.20 28.49 -28.66
CA SER A 739 -30.25 27.47 -28.89
C SER A 739 -31.66 27.93 -28.55
N SER A 740 -31.85 29.17 -28.13
CA SER A 740 -33.11 29.70 -27.61
C SER A 740 -34.24 29.89 -28.65
N SER A 741 -33.92 29.91 -29.91
CA SER A 741 -34.89 30.00 -31.01
C SER A 741 -34.46 29.19 -32.22
N LEU A 742 -35.40 28.85 -33.10
CA LEU A 742 -35.05 28.15 -34.33
C LEU A 742 -34.13 29.02 -35.23
N LEU A 743 -34.37 30.33 -35.30
CA LEU A 743 -33.55 31.27 -36.07
C LEU A 743 -32.10 31.28 -35.52
N ALA A 744 -31.95 31.50 -34.23
CA ALA A 744 -30.60 31.58 -33.63
C ALA A 744 -29.86 30.25 -33.71
N PHE A 745 -30.54 29.14 -33.50
CA PHE A 745 -29.92 27.81 -33.48
C PHE A 745 -29.67 27.24 -34.86
N GLY A 746 -30.70 27.12 -35.65
CA GLY A 746 -30.70 26.43 -36.95
C GLY A 746 -30.68 27.35 -38.17
N GLY A 747 -31.03 28.60 -38.01
CA GLY A 747 -31.31 29.52 -39.11
C GLY A 747 -32.68 29.28 -39.77
N GLN A 748 -33.15 30.25 -40.47
CA GLN A 748 -34.41 30.19 -41.26
C GLN A 748 -34.13 30.75 -42.64
N LYS A 749 -35.09 30.55 -43.52
CA LYS A 749 -35.07 31.04 -44.90
C LYS A 749 -36.19 32.04 -45.13
N ASP A 750 -35.84 33.22 -45.54
CA ASP A 750 -36.80 34.24 -45.89
C ASP A 750 -37.77 33.74 -47.00
N SER A 751 -38.95 34.32 -47.06
CA SER A 751 -39.96 33.94 -48.06
C SER A 751 -39.34 33.88 -49.48
N PRO A 752 -39.54 32.76 -50.19
CA PRO A 752 -39.07 32.66 -51.58
C PRO A 752 -39.59 33.74 -52.52
N SER A 753 -40.82 34.27 -52.23
CA SER A 753 -41.38 35.40 -52.96
C SER A 753 -40.67 36.73 -52.74
N ASN A 754 -39.89 36.81 -51.67
CA ASN A 754 -39.09 37.97 -51.30
C ASN A 754 -37.59 37.72 -51.65
N THR A 755 -36.72 37.65 -50.65
CA THR A 755 -35.28 37.46 -50.94
C THR A 755 -34.87 36.00 -51.03
N GLY A 756 -35.58 35.12 -50.38
CA GLY A 756 -35.28 33.69 -50.27
C GLY A 756 -33.94 33.40 -49.57
N LYS A 757 -33.34 34.38 -48.89
CA LYS A 757 -32.03 34.24 -48.23
C LYS A 757 -32.13 33.50 -46.94
N LYS A 758 -31.14 32.66 -46.66
CA LYS A 758 -30.96 32.01 -45.38
C LYS A 758 -30.23 32.96 -44.43
N TRP A 759 -30.70 33.02 -43.17
CA TRP A 759 -30.04 33.81 -42.14
C TRP A 759 -30.24 33.13 -40.78
N GLY A 760 -29.43 33.50 -39.80
CA GLY A 760 -29.51 32.91 -38.47
C GLY A 760 -28.30 32.01 -38.17
N GLY A 761 -28.46 31.05 -37.33
CA GLY A 761 -27.36 30.19 -36.90
C GLY A 761 -26.29 30.97 -36.11
N VAL A 762 -26.69 31.57 -35.00
CA VAL A 762 -25.82 32.45 -34.22
C VAL A 762 -24.90 31.59 -33.35
N ARG A 763 -23.61 31.93 -33.37
CA ARG A 763 -22.56 31.27 -32.58
C ARG A 763 -21.88 32.27 -31.66
N ALA A 764 -21.60 31.83 -30.40
CA ALA A 764 -20.87 32.59 -29.40
C ALA A 764 -19.46 32.06 -29.32
N ASP A 765 -18.52 32.85 -29.77
CA ASP A 765 -17.08 32.59 -29.67
C ASP A 765 -16.53 33.39 -28.48
N GLY A 766 -16.05 32.75 -27.44
CA GLY A 766 -15.69 33.48 -26.24
C GLY A 766 -14.80 32.77 -25.29
N VAL A 767 -14.56 33.46 -24.19
CA VAL A 767 -13.80 32.98 -23.05
C VAL A 767 -14.60 33.14 -21.76
N GLY A 768 -14.35 32.31 -20.79
CA GLY A 768 -15.00 32.37 -19.49
C GLY A 768 -14.05 32.06 -18.35
N LEU A 769 -14.35 32.65 -17.20
CA LEU A 769 -13.70 32.38 -15.93
C LEU A 769 -14.78 32.07 -14.91
N SER A 770 -14.67 30.94 -14.22
CA SER A 770 -15.54 30.57 -13.10
C SER A 770 -14.71 30.41 -11.83
N LEU A 771 -15.23 30.93 -10.74
CA LEU A 771 -14.61 30.87 -9.42
C LEU A 771 -15.60 30.23 -8.44
N SER A 772 -15.09 29.39 -7.56
CA SER A 772 -15.90 28.80 -6.47
C SER A 772 -15.09 28.77 -5.19
N TYR A 773 -15.76 29.09 -4.08
CA TYR A 773 -15.20 29.04 -2.76
C TYR A 773 -16.18 28.33 -1.83
N ASP A 774 -15.90 27.05 -1.58
CA ASP A 774 -16.65 26.19 -0.68
C ASP A 774 -15.69 25.26 0.04
N LYS A 775 -15.54 25.44 1.35
CA LYS A 775 -14.68 24.61 2.20
C LYS A 775 -15.37 23.37 2.77
N GLY A 776 -16.54 23.01 2.26
CA GLY A 776 -17.41 21.99 2.85
C GLY A 776 -18.17 22.47 4.09
N GLU A 777 -18.04 23.73 4.47
CA GLU A 777 -18.78 24.41 5.55
C GLU A 777 -20.20 24.79 5.12
N ALA A 778 -20.93 25.49 5.98
CA ALA A 778 -22.30 25.88 5.70
C ALA A 778 -22.45 26.90 4.56
N ASN A 779 -21.45 27.72 4.35
CA ASN A 779 -21.48 28.80 3.36
C ASN A 779 -20.68 28.44 2.11
N GLY A 780 -21.16 28.89 0.94
CA GLY A 780 -20.45 28.83 -0.31
C GLY A 780 -20.70 30.07 -1.16
N VAL A 781 -19.71 30.44 -1.97
CA VAL A 781 -19.77 31.58 -2.90
C VAL A 781 -19.24 31.13 -4.23
N TRP A 782 -19.86 31.59 -5.30
CA TRP A 782 -19.37 31.37 -6.64
C TRP A 782 -19.52 32.64 -7.50
N ALA A 783 -18.72 32.75 -8.53
CA ALA A 783 -18.77 33.83 -9.50
C ALA A 783 -18.35 33.32 -10.88
N SER A 784 -18.94 33.87 -11.93
CA SER A 784 -18.48 33.63 -13.28
C SER A 784 -18.49 34.90 -14.09
N LEU A 785 -17.50 35.02 -14.98
CA LEU A 785 -17.39 36.11 -15.95
C LEU A 785 -17.14 35.52 -17.32
N SER A 786 -17.94 35.89 -18.31
CA SER A 786 -17.74 35.47 -19.69
C SER A 786 -17.88 36.63 -20.66
N GLY A 787 -17.12 36.56 -21.74
CA GLY A 787 -17.21 37.50 -22.86
C GLY A 787 -17.25 36.74 -24.19
N ASP A 788 -18.21 37.06 -25.05
CA ASP A 788 -18.43 36.37 -26.31
C ASP A 788 -18.61 37.34 -27.46
N GLN A 789 -18.08 36.97 -28.60
CA GLN A 789 -18.41 37.52 -29.92
C GLN A 789 -19.56 36.67 -30.50
N LEU A 790 -20.64 37.29 -30.90
CA LEU A 790 -21.84 36.63 -31.46
C LEU A 790 -21.89 36.88 -32.96
N THR A 791 -21.84 35.83 -33.76
CA THR A 791 -21.86 35.88 -35.20
C THR A 791 -22.79 34.84 -35.79
N GLY A 792 -23.39 35.12 -36.91
CA GLY A 792 -24.26 34.20 -37.62
C GLY A 792 -24.29 34.46 -39.11
N LYS A 793 -24.88 33.54 -39.87
CA LYS A 793 -25.04 33.71 -41.31
C LYS A 793 -26.04 34.79 -41.62
N ASN A 794 -25.60 35.86 -42.33
CA ASN A 794 -26.44 37.00 -42.64
C ASN A 794 -27.10 37.64 -41.41
N VAL A 795 -26.42 37.62 -40.28
CA VAL A 795 -26.84 38.22 -39.01
C VAL A 795 -25.83 39.31 -38.65
N GLU A 796 -26.32 40.40 -38.11
CA GLU A 796 -25.45 41.48 -37.58
C GLU A 796 -24.56 40.95 -36.46
N ASP A 797 -23.32 41.31 -36.46
CA ASP A 797 -22.35 40.95 -35.42
C ASP A 797 -22.70 41.62 -34.09
N ASN A 798 -22.50 40.91 -33.02
CA ASN A 798 -22.76 41.40 -31.67
C ASN A 798 -21.67 40.93 -30.72
N TRP A 799 -21.61 41.49 -29.55
CA TRP A 799 -20.80 40.97 -28.45
C TRP A 799 -21.57 41.10 -27.15
N ARG A 800 -21.20 40.27 -26.19
CA ARG A 800 -21.81 40.25 -24.85
C ARG A 800 -20.77 40.05 -23.76
N VAL A 801 -21.04 40.58 -22.57
CA VAL A 801 -20.36 40.29 -21.34
C VAL A 801 -21.43 39.87 -20.30
N ARG A 802 -21.18 38.77 -19.61
CA ARG A 802 -22.09 38.27 -18.58
C ARG A 802 -21.30 38.06 -17.29
N TRP A 803 -21.78 38.66 -16.22
CA TRP A 803 -21.32 38.46 -14.87
C TRP A 803 -22.42 37.81 -14.07
N MET A 804 -22.08 36.70 -13.36
CA MET A 804 -22.98 35.99 -12.47
C MET A 804 -22.28 35.72 -11.16
N THR A 805 -22.98 35.89 -10.04
CA THR A 805 -22.51 35.59 -8.71
C THR A 805 -23.60 34.92 -7.92
N GLY A 806 -23.22 34.10 -6.99
CA GLY A 806 -24.13 33.47 -6.06
C GLY A 806 -23.50 33.25 -4.70
N TYR A 807 -24.36 33.37 -3.70
CA TYR A 807 -24.08 32.93 -2.34
C TYR A 807 -25.13 31.89 -1.98
N TYR A 808 -24.70 30.85 -1.27
CA TYR A 808 -25.64 29.87 -0.74
C TYR A 808 -25.26 29.48 0.69
N TYR A 809 -26.30 29.14 1.44
CA TYR A 809 -26.20 28.60 2.79
C TYR A 809 -26.80 27.21 2.84
N LYS A 810 -26.06 26.26 3.37
CA LYS A 810 -26.51 24.86 3.54
C LYS A 810 -27.25 24.74 4.86
N VAL A 811 -28.57 24.78 4.80
CA VAL A 811 -29.45 24.62 5.98
C VAL A 811 -29.32 23.20 6.54
N ILE A 812 -29.25 22.21 5.65
CA ILE A 812 -28.92 20.81 5.95
C ILE A 812 -27.74 20.45 5.10
N ASN A 813 -26.67 19.93 5.72
CA ASN A 813 -25.45 19.53 5.05
C ASN A 813 -25.02 18.14 5.53
N GLN A 814 -25.68 17.11 5.03
CA GLN A 814 -25.39 15.70 5.30
C GLN A 814 -24.92 15.02 4.01
N ASN A 815 -24.28 13.87 4.12
CA ASN A 815 -23.76 13.15 2.95
C ASN A 815 -24.88 12.75 1.96
N ASN A 816 -26.05 12.41 2.47
CA ASN A 816 -27.18 11.92 1.66
C ASN A 816 -28.35 12.89 1.59
N ARG A 817 -28.29 14.00 2.29
CA ARG A 817 -29.32 15.04 2.29
C ARG A 817 -28.69 16.42 2.35
N ARG A 818 -29.10 17.29 1.44
CA ARG A 818 -28.64 18.68 1.40
C ARG A 818 -29.79 19.61 1.07
N VAL A 819 -29.99 20.60 1.90
CA VAL A 819 -30.94 21.69 1.66
C VAL A 819 -30.17 23.00 1.66
N THR A 820 -30.29 23.75 0.57
CA THR A 820 -29.61 25.04 0.40
C THR A 820 -30.62 26.15 0.10
N ILE A 821 -30.33 27.33 0.63
CA ILE A 821 -30.96 28.58 0.24
C ILE A 821 -29.85 29.52 -0.24
N GLY A 822 -30.15 30.27 -1.28
CA GLY A 822 -29.14 31.15 -1.88
C GLY A 822 -29.65 32.48 -2.31
N LEU A 823 -28.73 33.28 -2.81
CA LEU A 823 -28.97 34.54 -3.49
C LEU A 823 -28.08 34.61 -4.71
N ASN A 824 -28.68 34.65 -5.89
CA ASN A 824 -28.00 34.75 -7.17
C ASN A 824 -28.18 36.15 -7.75
N ASN A 825 -27.16 36.63 -8.39
CA ASN A 825 -27.16 37.91 -9.12
C ASN A 825 -26.62 37.69 -10.54
N MET A 826 -27.27 38.31 -11.52
CA MET A 826 -26.81 38.29 -12.91
C MET A 826 -26.80 39.70 -13.46
N ILE A 827 -25.70 40.06 -14.12
CA ILE A 827 -25.51 41.34 -14.82
C ILE A 827 -25.02 41.01 -16.23
N TRP A 828 -25.84 41.32 -17.22
CA TRP A 828 -25.51 41.08 -18.62
C TRP A 828 -25.50 42.36 -19.40
N HIS A 829 -24.64 42.44 -20.38
CA HIS A 829 -24.59 43.50 -21.34
C HIS A 829 -24.35 42.97 -22.74
N TYR A 830 -25.22 43.30 -23.66
CA TYR A 830 -25.06 43.10 -25.11
C TYR A 830 -24.87 44.42 -25.79
N ASP A 831 -24.07 44.46 -26.84
CA ASP A 831 -23.83 45.71 -27.62
C ASP A 831 -25.08 46.15 -28.38
N LYS A 832 -25.79 45.19 -29.00
CA LYS A 832 -26.96 45.44 -29.84
C LYS A 832 -28.12 44.53 -29.43
N ASP A 833 -29.35 45.06 -29.55
CA ASP A 833 -30.54 44.24 -29.44
C ASP A 833 -30.87 43.60 -30.81
N LEU A 834 -30.58 42.31 -30.89
CA LEU A 834 -30.84 41.49 -32.08
C LEU A 834 -31.90 40.41 -31.78
N SER A 835 -32.82 40.70 -30.88
CA SER A 835 -33.87 39.77 -30.49
C SER A 835 -35.01 39.64 -31.53
N GLY A 836 -35.03 40.49 -32.55
CA GLY A 836 -35.97 40.42 -33.63
C GLY A 836 -35.78 39.25 -34.59
N TYR A 837 -36.77 39.00 -35.39
CA TYR A 837 -36.77 37.94 -36.39
C TYR A 837 -36.81 38.43 -37.84
N SER A 838 -36.53 39.72 -38.07
CA SER A 838 -36.36 40.29 -39.40
C SER A 838 -35.01 39.88 -40.02
N LEU A 839 -34.91 39.90 -41.32
CA LEU A 839 -33.68 39.51 -42.02
C LEU A 839 -32.48 40.36 -41.53
N GLY A 840 -31.45 39.67 -41.06
CA GLY A 840 -30.28 40.30 -40.45
C GLY A 840 -30.31 40.29 -38.91
N GLN A 841 -31.45 40.10 -38.30
CA GLN A 841 -31.61 39.91 -36.84
C GLN A 841 -31.22 38.50 -36.41
N GLY A 842 -30.91 38.33 -35.15
CA GLY A 842 -30.43 37.04 -34.61
C GLY A 842 -31.48 36.15 -33.95
N GLY A 843 -32.60 36.71 -33.51
CA GLY A 843 -33.66 35.97 -32.85
C GLY A 843 -33.30 35.48 -31.45
N TYR A 844 -32.40 36.14 -30.78
CA TYR A 844 -32.01 35.78 -29.39
C TYR A 844 -32.08 36.99 -28.46
N TYR A 845 -32.45 36.75 -27.23
CA TYR A 845 -32.57 37.77 -26.19
C TYR A 845 -31.22 38.46 -25.95
N SER A 846 -31.14 39.75 -26.13
CA SER A 846 -29.88 40.52 -26.17
C SER A 846 -30.08 41.94 -25.60
N PRO A 847 -30.39 42.03 -24.28
CA PRO A 847 -30.57 43.33 -23.64
C PRO A 847 -29.25 44.07 -23.49
N GLN A 848 -29.24 45.39 -23.60
CA GLN A 848 -28.06 46.23 -23.34
C GLN A 848 -27.77 46.37 -21.86
N GLU A 849 -28.81 46.30 -21.03
CA GLU A 849 -28.70 46.25 -19.59
C GLU A 849 -29.62 45.15 -19.07
N TYR A 850 -29.09 44.25 -18.31
CA TYR A 850 -29.85 43.22 -17.61
C TYR A 850 -29.32 43.03 -16.20
N LEU A 851 -30.24 43.12 -15.24
CA LEU A 851 -29.95 42.89 -13.82
C LEU A 851 -30.99 41.96 -13.26
N SER A 852 -30.59 40.90 -12.61
CA SER A 852 -31.45 39.94 -11.97
C SER A 852 -30.97 39.54 -10.59
N PHE A 853 -31.89 39.35 -9.67
CA PHE A 853 -31.70 38.74 -8.36
C PHE A 853 -32.68 37.58 -8.21
N ALA A 854 -32.16 36.46 -7.74
CA ALA A 854 -32.97 35.25 -7.52
C ALA A 854 -32.63 34.65 -6.14
N ILE A 855 -33.67 34.10 -5.51
CA ILE A 855 -33.52 33.36 -4.26
C ILE A 855 -33.88 31.90 -4.54
N PRO A 856 -32.90 31.04 -4.86
CA PRO A 856 -33.10 29.63 -5.04
C PRO A 856 -33.14 28.87 -3.71
N VAL A 857 -34.06 27.92 -3.61
CA VAL A 857 -34.12 26.92 -2.54
C VAL A 857 -34.05 25.55 -3.22
N MET A 858 -33.11 24.72 -2.76
CA MET A 858 -32.85 23.41 -3.34
C MET A 858 -32.83 22.35 -2.25
N TRP A 859 -33.58 21.28 -2.47
CA TRP A 859 -33.53 20.08 -1.65
C TRP A 859 -33.04 18.89 -2.48
N ARG A 860 -31.92 18.35 -2.07
CA ARG A 860 -31.29 17.17 -2.67
C ARG A 860 -31.21 16.06 -1.65
N GLU A 861 -31.63 14.89 -2.04
CA GLU A 861 -31.57 13.71 -1.19
C GLU A 861 -31.36 12.45 -2.03
N ARG A 862 -30.66 11.49 -1.45
CA ARG A 862 -30.53 10.16 -2.02
C ARG A 862 -30.77 9.09 -0.95
N THR A 863 -31.34 8.00 -1.39
CA THR A 863 -31.47 6.77 -0.63
C THR A 863 -30.65 5.67 -1.30
N GLU A 864 -30.83 4.43 -0.90
CA GLU A 864 -30.11 3.30 -1.50
C GLU A 864 -30.28 3.24 -3.04
N ASN A 865 -31.50 3.40 -3.56
CA ASN A 865 -31.79 3.25 -4.98
C ASN A 865 -32.47 4.46 -5.63
N TRP A 866 -32.65 5.52 -4.89
CA TRP A 866 -33.27 6.74 -5.37
C TRP A 866 -32.37 7.94 -5.16
N SER A 867 -32.45 8.90 -6.08
CA SER A 867 -31.88 10.24 -5.93
C SER A 867 -32.81 11.26 -6.52
N TRP A 868 -32.93 12.39 -5.84
CA TRP A 868 -33.81 13.47 -6.33
C TRP A 868 -33.26 14.85 -5.98
N GLU A 869 -33.68 15.82 -6.78
CA GLU A 869 -33.53 17.24 -6.50
C GLU A 869 -34.88 17.92 -6.72
N LEU A 870 -35.31 18.66 -5.73
CA LEU A 870 -36.46 19.58 -5.84
C LEU A 870 -35.94 20.99 -5.60
N GLY A 871 -36.27 21.89 -6.51
CA GLY A 871 -35.84 23.27 -6.45
C GLY A 871 -36.94 24.25 -6.81
N ALA A 872 -36.91 25.40 -6.20
CA ALA A 872 -37.75 26.53 -6.55
C ALA A 872 -36.97 27.82 -6.40
N SER A 873 -37.23 28.78 -7.24
CA SER A 873 -36.58 30.10 -7.18
C SER A 873 -37.57 31.20 -7.51
N GLY A 874 -37.59 32.23 -6.70
CA GLY A 874 -38.24 33.48 -7.02
C GLY A 874 -37.18 34.49 -7.48
N SER A 875 -37.51 35.25 -8.50
CA SER A 875 -36.57 36.21 -9.08
C SER A 875 -37.23 37.55 -9.39
N TRP A 876 -36.44 38.57 -9.36
CA TRP A 876 -36.75 39.89 -9.91
C TRP A 876 -35.71 40.26 -10.96
N SER A 877 -36.17 40.80 -12.10
CA SER A 877 -35.24 41.24 -13.16
C SER A 877 -35.63 42.63 -13.69
N HIS A 878 -34.62 43.33 -14.12
CA HIS A 878 -34.73 44.58 -14.86
C HIS A 878 -33.90 44.45 -16.14
N SER A 879 -34.53 44.86 -17.24
CA SER A 879 -33.87 44.88 -18.53
C SER A 879 -34.09 46.18 -19.25
N ARG A 880 -33.12 46.58 -20.05
CA ARG A 880 -33.23 47.74 -20.95
C ARG A 880 -32.60 47.39 -22.31
N THR A 881 -33.36 47.72 -23.36
CA THR A 881 -32.91 47.59 -24.74
C THR A 881 -32.86 48.96 -25.41
N LYS A 882 -31.94 49.13 -26.33
CA LYS A 882 -31.83 50.32 -27.18
C LYS A 882 -32.61 50.13 -28.48
N THR A 883 -33.06 51.22 -29.05
CA THR A 883 -33.61 51.21 -30.41
C THR A 883 -32.56 50.78 -31.42
N MET A 884 -32.95 49.83 -32.28
CA MET A 884 -32.09 49.27 -33.31
C MET A 884 -32.76 49.31 -34.68
N PRO A 885 -32.06 49.44 -35.79
CA PRO A 885 -32.63 49.22 -37.11
C PRO A 885 -33.23 47.82 -37.19
N ARG A 886 -34.42 47.74 -37.76
CA ARG A 886 -35.10 46.45 -37.96
C ARG A 886 -34.30 45.58 -38.94
N TYR A 887 -33.74 46.20 -39.94
CA TYR A 887 -32.88 45.57 -40.94
C TYR A 887 -31.41 46.07 -40.80
N PRO A 888 -30.62 45.47 -39.92
CA PRO A 888 -29.29 46.02 -39.60
C PRO A 888 -28.30 45.82 -40.73
N LEU A 889 -28.54 44.92 -41.66
CA LEU A 889 -27.67 44.60 -42.78
C LEU A 889 -28.34 45.02 -44.11
N MET A 890 -28.20 46.28 -44.52
CA MET A 890 -28.83 46.82 -45.72
C MET A 890 -28.39 46.14 -47.03
N ASN A 891 -27.22 45.56 -47.06
CA ASN A 891 -26.71 44.80 -48.22
C ASN A 891 -27.53 43.51 -48.50
N LEU A 892 -28.29 43.03 -47.56
CA LEU A 892 -29.21 41.88 -47.74
C LEU A 892 -30.54 42.27 -48.35
N ILE A 893 -30.88 43.56 -48.34
CA ILE A 893 -32.17 44.09 -48.76
C ILE A 893 -32.07 44.50 -50.22
N PRO A 894 -33.03 44.08 -51.07
CA PRO A 894 -33.07 44.53 -52.43
C PRO A 894 -33.12 46.07 -52.54
N THR A 895 -32.44 46.64 -53.53
CA THR A 895 -32.26 48.09 -53.69
C THR A 895 -33.57 48.86 -53.63
N ASP A 896 -34.62 48.33 -54.22
CA ASP A 896 -35.95 48.97 -54.29
C ASP A 896 -36.61 49.08 -52.91
N TRP A 897 -36.19 48.23 -51.89
CA TRP A 897 -36.78 48.26 -50.58
C TRP A 897 -35.89 48.93 -49.51
N GLN A 898 -34.69 49.35 -49.88
CA GLN A 898 -33.71 49.87 -48.92
C GLN A 898 -34.17 51.17 -48.24
N GLU A 899 -34.83 52.02 -48.96
CA GLU A 899 -35.37 53.28 -48.40
C GLU A 899 -36.39 53.03 -47.32
N GLU A 900 -37.33 52.10 -47.55
CA GLU A 900 -38.36 51.75 -46.58
C GLU A 900 -37.73 50.96 -45.42
N ALA A 901 -36.83 50.07 -45.70
CA ALA A 901 -36.09 49.31 -44.68
C ALA A 901 -35.31 50.24 -43.73
N ALA A 902 -34.69 51.27 -44.25
CA ALA A 902 -33.93 52.24 -43.44
C ALA A 902 -34.80 53.07 -42.48
N ARG A 903 -36.09 53.21 -42.75
CA ARG A 903 -37.07 53.92 -41.88
C ARG A 903 -37.58 53.06 -40.75
N GLN A 904 -37.46 51.72 -40.85
CA GLN A 904 -38.02 50.80 -39.89
C GLN A 904 -37.00 50.51 -38.75
N SER A 905 -37.50 50.56 -37.51
CA SER A 905 -36.70 50.29 -36.33
C SER A 905 -37.47 49.44 -35.33
N ASN A 906 -36.73 48.71 -34.51
CA ASN A 906 -37.28 48.10 -33.32
C ASN A 906 -37.00 49.07 -32.17
N ASP A 907 -38.05 49.50 -31.52
CA ASP A 907 -37.93 50.46 -30.43
C ASP A 907 -37.37 49.79 -29.18
N GLY A 908 -36.41 50.48 -28.58
CA GLY A 908 -35.90 50.11 -27.28
C GLY A 908 -36.92 50.35 -26.17
N GLY A 909 -36.69 49.79 -25.04
CA GLY A 909 -37.52 49.94 -23.88
C GLY A 909 -36.87 49.38 -22.63
N SER A 910 -37.52 49.64 -21.50
CA SER A 910 -37.17 49.05 -20.25
C SER A 910 -38.28 48.15 -19.74
N SER A 911 -37.95 47.09 -19.08
CA SER A 911 -38.90 46.12 -18.53
C SER A 911 -38.36 45.62 -17.17
N GLN A 912 -39.26 45.42 -16.27
CA GLN A 912 -38.96 44.80 -14.98
C GLN A 912 -40.11 43.87 -14.60
N GLY A 913 -39.79 42.88 -13.81
CA GLY A 913 -40.80 41.95 -13.37
C GLY A 913 -40.31 40.87 -12.45
N PHE A 914 -41.25 40.14 -11.91
CA PHE A 914 -40.99 38.97 -11.09
C PHE A 914 -41.15 37.70 -11.93
N GLY A 915 -40.33 36.71 -11.65
CA GLY A 915 -40.39 35.40 -12.26
C GLY A 915 -40.20 34.31 -11.21
N TYR A 916 -40.54 33.11 -11.60
CA TYR A 916 -40.27 31.94 -10.78
C TYR A 916 -39.74 30.79 -11.63
N THR A 917 -38.99 29.88 -11.00
CA THR A 917 -38.59 28.61 -11.58
C THR A 917 -38.95 27.48 -10.63
N ALA A 918 -39.30 26.35 -11.17
CA ALA A 918 -39.53 25.12 -10.40
C ALA A 918 -38.83 23.98 -11.12
N ARG A 919 -38.02 23.21 -10.37
CA ARG A 919 -37.25 22.12 -10.91
C ARG A 919 -37.44 20.86 -10.08
N ALA A 920 -37.59 19.72 -10.75
CA ALA A 920 -37.60 18.41 -10.11
C ALA A 920 -36.80 17.42 -10.94
N LEU A 921 -35.86 16.75 -10.34
CA LEU A 921 -35.13 15.63 -10.91
C LEU A 921 -35.36 14.40 -10.05
N LEU A 922 -35.52 13.24 -10.67
CA LEU A 922 -35.67 11.97 -9.99
C LEU A 922 -34.96 10.89 -10.78
N GLU A 923 -34.14 10.11 -10.11
CA GLU A 923 -33.44 8.94 -10.69
C GLU A 923 -33.64 7.72 -9.79
N ARG A 924 -33.87 6.58 -10.41
CA ARG A 924 -33.95 5.29 -9.75
C ARG A 924 -32.92 4.32 -10.33
N ARG A 925 -32.19 3.63 -9.45
CA ARG A 925 -31.44 2.42 -9.79
C ARG A 925 -32.42 1.24 -9.85
N VAL A 926 -32.63 0.70 -11.03
CA VAL A 926 -33.50 -0.47 -11.25
C VAL A 926 -32.75 -1.75 -10.98
N THR A 927 -31.53 -1.84 -11.50
CA THR A 927 -30.52 -2.89 -11.24
C THR A 927 -29.15 -2.23 -11.14
N SER A 928 -28.11 -3.02 -10.84
CA SER A 928 -26.72 -2.50 -10.84
C SER A 928 -26.33 -1.86 -12.18
N ASN A 929 -26.90 -2.34 -13.28
CA ASN A 929 -26.56 -1.90 -14.63
C ASN A 929 -27.53 -0.86 -15.20
N TRP A 930 -28.76 -0.76 -14.70
CA TRP A 930 -29.80 0.07 -15.29
C TRP A 930 -30.31 1.13 -14.34
N PHE A 931 -30.32 2.37 -14.81
CA PHE A 931 -30.84 3.56 -14.14
C PHE A 931 -31.87 4.22 -15.01
N VAL A 932 -32.92 4.69 -14.43
CA VAL A 932 -34.02 5.41 -15.12
C VAL A 932 -34.27 6.71 -14.39
N GLY A 933 -34.40 7.79 -15.13
CA GLY A 933 -34.62 9.12 -14.56
C GLY A 933 -35.57 9.97 -15.34
N THR A 934 -36.08 11.00 -14.67
CA THR A 934 -36.92 12.02 -15.24
C THR A 934 -36.57 13.38 -14.64
N ALA A 935 -36.81 14.44 -15.40
CA ALA A 935 -36.71 15.80 -14.89
C ALA A 935 -37.76 16.69 -15.48
N ILE A 936 -38.15 17.67 -14.71
CA ILE A 936 -39.06 18.77 -15.10
C ILE A 936 -38.38 20.06 -14.67
N ASP A 937 -38.27 21.01 -15.58
CA ASP A 937 -37.76 22.36 -15.32
C ASP A 937 -38.72 23.37 -15.92
N ILE A 938 -39.47 24.07 -15.06
CA ILE A 938 -40.47 25.07 -15.43
C ILE A 938 -39.87 26.45 -15.24
N GLN A 939 -39.82 27.23 -16.31
CA GLN A 939 -39.33 28.60 -16.36
C GLN A 939 -40.49 29.55 -16.62
N GLN A 940 -40.75 30.45 -15.69
CA GLN A 940 -41.73 31.52 -15.80
C GLN A 940 -41.05 32.85 -15.46
N ALA A 941 -40.28 33.34 -16.38
CA ALA A 941 -39.62 34.63 -16.26
C ALA A 941 -39.91 35.46 -17.51
N LYS A 942 -39.88 36.76 -17.39
CA LYS A 942 -39.94 37.66 -18.55
C LYS A 942 -38.79 37.47 -19.54
N ASP A 943 -37.70 36.90 -19.02
CA ASP A 943 -36.47 36.75 -19.75
C ASP A 943 -36.28 35.26 -20.09
N TYR A 944 -36.85 34.92 -21.07
CA TYR A 944 -37.00 33.75 -21.87
C TYR A 944 -35.94 32.66 -21.70
N ALA A 945 -36.29 31.58 -20.98
CA ALA A 945 -35.68 30.27 -21.13
C ALA A 945 -36.80 29.22 -21.35
N PRO A 946 -36.57 28.23 -22.23
CA PRO A 946 -37.56 27.17 -22.44
C PRO A 946 -37.74 26.31 -21.20
N SER A 947 -38.95 25.81 -20.98
CA SER A 947 -39.23 24.75 -20.01
C SER A 947 -38.91 23.40 -20.62
N HIS A 948 -38.42 22.48 -19.78
CA HIS A 948 -37.98 21.15 -20.19
C HIS A 948 -38.74 20.06 -19.45
N PHE A 949 -39.03 18.98 -20.14
CA PHE A 949 -39.48 17.72 -19.58
C PHE A 949 -38.66 16.59 -20.22
N LEU A 950 -37.90 15.79 -19.42
CA LEU A 950 -37.06 14.77 -19.98
C LEU A 950 -37.23 13.42 -19.28
N LEU A 951 -36.93 12.37 -20.02
CA LEU A 951 -36.84 11.00 -19.57
C LEU A 951 -35.51 10.42 -20.05
N TYR A 952 -34.85 9.69 -19.22
CA TYR A 952 -33.59 9.05 -19.60
C TYR A 952 -33.42 7.65 -19.01
N VAL A 953 -32.61 6.86 -19.71
CA VAL A 953 -32.14 5.56 -19.28
C VAL A 953 -30.60 5.55 -19.40
N ARG A 954 -29.93 5.14 -18.34
CA ARG A 954 -28.47 4.98 -18.33
C ARG A 954 -28.13 3.53 -18.05
N TYR A 955 -27.21 3.01 -18.86
CA TYR A 955 -26.62 1.68 -18.71
C TYR A 955 -25.18 1.79 -18.24
N SER A 956 -24.82 1.08 -17.16
CA SER A 956 -23.47 0.88 -16.65
C SER A 956 -23.01 -0.53 -16.98
N ALA A 957 -21.96 -0.67 -17.76
CA ALA A 957 -21.49 -1.99 -18.20
C ALA A 957 -20.95 -2.83 -17.03
N ALA A 958 -20.20 -2.21 -16.12
CA ALA A 958 -19.61 -2.89 -14.97
C ALA A 958 -20.62 -3.08 -13.81
N GLY A 959 -21.70 -2.31 -13.80
CA GLY A 959 -22.67 -2.29 -12.70
C GLY A 959 -22.23 -1.39 -11.54
N TRP A 960 -23.19 -0.72 -10.92
CA TRP A 960 -22.93 0.22 -9.83
C TRP A 960 -23.96 0.05 -8.70
N GLN A 961 -23.47 -0.29 -7.51
CA GLN A 961 -24.26 -0.38 -6.28
C GLN A 961 -23.79 0.64 -5.22
N GLY A 962 -22.89 1.54 -5.59
CA GLY A 962 -22.44 2.61 -4.71
C GLY A 962 -23.51 3.70 -4.51
N ASP A 963 -23.09 4.82 -3.98
CA ASP A 963 -23.99 5.97 -3.79
C ASP A 963 -24.56 6.45 -5.11
N MET A 964 -25.86 6.75 -5.11
CA MET A 964 -26.49 7.44 -6.22
C MET A 964 -25.91 8.84 -6.38
N ASP A 965 -25.90 9.37 -7.60
CA ASP A 965 -25.50 10.76 -7.84
C ASP A 965 -26.42 11.72 -7.06
N LEU A 966 -25.84 12.74 -6.48
CA LEU A 966 -26.57 13.77 -5.73
C LEU A 966 -26.12 15.16 -6.22
N PRO A 967 -26.94 15.85 -7.04
CA PRO A 967 -28.22 15.43 -7.60
C PRO A 967 -28.09 14.43 -8.75
N PRO A 968 -29.19 13.88 -9.28
CA PRO A 968 -29.21 13.15 -10.54
C PRO A 968 -28.55 13.94 -11.66
N GLN A 969 -27.87 13.25 -12.57
CA GLN A 969 -27.08 13.85 -13.65
C GLN A 969 -27.64 13.44 -15.03
N PRO A 970 -28.78 14.00 -15.47
CA PRO A 970 -29.24 13.82 -16.83
C PRO A 970 -28.25 14.46 -17.82
N LEU A 971 -28.33 14.06 -19.08
CA LEU A 971 -27.55 14.73 -20.12
C LEU A 971 -28.10 16.17 -20.31
N ILE A 972 -27.20 17.08 -20.60
CA ILE A 972 -27.57 18.43 -21.06
C ILE A 972 -27.48 18.41 -22.59
N PRO A 973 -28.44 18.98 -23.34
CA PRO A 973 -28.31 19.10 -24.77
C PRO A 973 -26.96 19.69 -25.18
N TYR A 974 -26.34 19.13 -26.21
CA TYR A 974 -25.01 19.60 -26.64
C TYR A 974 -25.01 21.08 -27.06
N ALA A 975 -26.14 21.54 -27.55
CA ALA A 975 -26.33 22.94 -27.85
C ALA A 975 -26.25 23.89 -26.64
N ASP A 976 -26.45 23.34 -25.41
CA ASP A 976 -26.54 24.15 -24.19
C ASP A 976 -25.28 24.04 -23.29
N TRP A 977 -24.21 23.44 -23.81
CA TRP A 977 -22.94 23.30 -23.09
C TRP A 977 -22.21 24.61 -22.81
#